data_11ad43ae0558c36fb3f2a88ad2df7bfa
#
_entry.id   11ad43ae0558c36fb3f2a88ad2df7bfa
#
_cell.length_a   1.000
_cell.length_b   1.000
_cell.length_c   1.000
_cell.angle_alpha   90.00
_cell.angle_beta   90.00
_cell.angle_gamma   90.00
#
_symmetry.space_group_name_H-M   'P 1'
#
loop_
_entity.id
_entity.type
_entity.pdbx_description
1 polymer ?
#
loop_
_entity_poly.entity_id
_entity_poly.type
_entity_poly.pdbx_seq_one_letter_code
_entity_poly.pdbx_strand_id
1 'polypeptide(L)'
;MELSPLRQLRKGMLPKMVSWYDPRLLARVGIRTLVSSVFGQYADQRLMQAVTDTAEGAELVGRYDYCGAPGGDPNKCLAADAAGAYWIDYVADVGDGFEPTYALAYLLAQDSLEVRGAGRLRHGEILIMGGDECYPQATREEYRSRLLLPFNWAFSVPEPDRKLFAIPGNHDWYDGLTAFDSLFCSSRDKLSHAKGNVIGGWRCQQHRSYWAIRLPYNWWIWGADIQFSKYLDTAQVNYFERVAEQMGANDNLIICLAEPSWLLADLQGQDEEENFFKITTIARKRGARVAAVIAGDWHHYNRYYAHELDIHFVTSGGGGAFLHPTHVLRNAISVSWPEQPDAVNGGADASGLRSGDAWTAKAYDIRLKRNTRAAGGIVEQAVQDVQDALEPLQREPFRLKRRRTPLKPQAPKCYPDKGRSYLLSLGNIFFPFFNPAFAIGIGLIYWLITWQFQNLVSQYRISSGKIDGLGTDTALTSVLPFMPLYLVQAMIASISLVLMLGALYATLLWYVDAVERPKIRRYLTKFCVGTLHFLAHLAMMFTLSLLVVSLNNQMTGPIERALDAIYQARDEQAPIVREVIQEGLEPLRHRQADDKARAGEPPSQRSRPPAVREVVGFVSYPLIMIMLGALFGGSLWGLYWVLTGIFGRMHSEQAFAALRIKNYKNFLRLKIEADQLTIYPLAIDRVPGADGWLNAPRGKANPMPHNPRLVAARQIDVRLIENPIVIERNDAASG
;
A
#
# COMPACT_ATOMS: atom_id res chain seq x y z
N MET A 1 -13.11 25.81 25.53
CA MET A 1 -11.96 25.43 24.71
C MET A 1 -12.49 25.22 23.29
N GLU A 2 -12.31 26.19 22.39
CA GLU A 2 -12.77 26.05 21.01
C GLU A 2 -12.01 24.92 20.32
N LEU A 3 -12.74 24.04 19.64
CA LEU A 3 -12.14 22.99 18.84
C LEU A 3 -11.28 23.60 17.73
N SER A 4 -10.10 23.02 17.45
CA SER A 4 -9.26 23.47 16.34
C SER A 4 -10.01 23.46 15.01
N PRO A 5 -9.63 24.32 14.04
CA PRO A 5 -10.32 24.41 12.75
C PRO A 5 -10.45 23.06 12.04
N LEU A 6 -9.45 22.21 12.09
CA LEU A 6 -9.52 20.86 11.51
C LEU A 6 -10.46 19.92 12.27
N ARG A 7 -10.60 20.07 13.58
CA ARG A 7 -11.61 19.30 14.34
C ARG A 7 -13.03 19.73 14.02
N GLN A 8 -13.24 21.02 13.81
CA GLN A 8 -14.56 21.56 13.39
C GLN A 8 -14.91 21.05 11.98
N LEU A 9 -13.95 21.00 11.06
CA LEU A 9 -14.12 20.50 9.69
C LEU A 9 -14.17 18.96 9.60
N ARG A 10 -13.58 18.23 10.57
CA ARG A 10 -13.49 16.77 10.58
C ARG A 10 -14.80 16.00 10.72
N LYS A 11 -15.91 16.63 11.06
CA LYS A 11 -17.24 15.97 11.14
C LYS A 11 -17.75 15.50 9.77
N GLY A 12 -16.87 14.95 8.93
CA GLY A 12 -17.18 14.25 7.69
C GLY A 12 -16.54 14.77 6.40
N MET A 13 -15.75 15.86 6.41
CA MET A 13 -15.28 16.53 5.17
C MET A 13 -13.83 16.24 4.78
N LEU A 14 -12.95 15.86 5.70
CA LEU A 14 -11.53 15.66 5.38
C LEU A 14 -11.15 14.17 5.40
N PRO A 15 -10.48 13.66 4.36
CA PRO A 15 -10.10 12.25 4.29
C PRO A 15 -9.07 11.91 5.37
N LYS A 16 -9.35 10.84 6.11
CA LYS A 16 -8.38 10.20 6.99
C LYS A 16 -7.45 9.33 6.13
N MET A 17 -6.31 8.94 6.69
CA MET A 17 -5.47 7.91 6.09
C MET A 17 -6.28 6.64 5.83
N VAL A 18 -5.99 5.97 4.74
CA VAL A 18 -6.70 4.78 4.28
C VAL A 18 -6.64 3.68 5.33
N SER A 19 -7.79 3.12 5.66
CA SER A 19 -7.89 1.96 6.56
C SER A 19 -7.76 0.67 5.74
N TRP A 20 -6.52 0.30 5.40
CA TRP A 20 -6.22 -0.82 4.50
C TRP A 20 -6.81 -2.15 4.95
N TYR A 21 -7.05 -2.33 6.26
CA TYR A 21 -7.67 -3.52 6.86
C TYR A 21 -9.17 -3.34 7.16
N ASP A 22 -9.84 -2.37 6.53
CA ASP A 22 -11.29 -2.34 6.50
C ASP A 22 -11.79 -3.42 5.52
N PRO A 23 -12.60 -4.40 5.98
CA PRO A 23 -13.08 -5.50 5.11
C PRO A 23 -13.85 -5.01 3.88
N ARG A 24 -14.56 -3.89 3.99
CA ARG A 24 -15.32 -3.29 2.88
C ARG A 24 -14.37 -2.71 1.82
N LEU A 25 -13.28 -2.09 2.28
CA LEU A 25 -12.25 -1.57 1.38
C LEU A 25 -11.51 -2.71 0.69
N LEU A 26 -11.07 -3.73 1.45
CA LEU A 26 -10.39 -4.92 0.91
C LEU A 26 -11.22 -5.60 -0.17
N ALA A 27 -12.52 -5.80 0.07
CA ALA A 27 -13.42 -6.38 -0.93
C ALA A 27 -13.52 -5.50 -2.18
N ARG A 28 -13.67 -4.18 -2.02
CA ARG A 28 -13.79 -3.23 -3.14
C ARG A 28 -12.50 -3.14 -3.96
N VAL A 29 -11.37 -2.99 -3.30
CA VAL A 29 -10.04 -2.91 -3.95
C VAL A 29 -9.73 -4.24 -4.64
N GLY A 30 -9.94 -5.37 -3.96
CA GLY A 30 -9.69 -6.71 -4.53
C GLY A 30 -10.49 -6.96 -5.82
N ILE A 31 -11.79 -6.63 -5.84
CA ILE A 31 -12.62 -6.77 -7.03
C ILE A 31 -12.11 -5.86 -8.17
N ARG A 32 -11.77 -4.60 -7.87
CA ARG A 32 -11.30 -3.67 -8.90
C ARG A 32 -9.93 -4.04 -9.43
N THR A 33 -9.01 -4.47 -8.57
CA THR A 33 -7.69 -4.95 -9.00
C THR A 33 -7.82 -6.16 -9.91
N LEU A 34 -8.74 -7.09 -9.60
CA LEU A 34 -9.04 -8.22 -10.46
C LEU A 34 -9.59 -7.76 -11.83
N VAL A 35 -10.53 -6.83 -11.82
CA VAL A 35 -11.09 -6.26 -13.06
C VAL A 35 -10.01 -5.52 -13.85
N SER A 36 -9.19 -4.70 -13.20
CA SER A 36 -8.10 -3.96 -13.85
C SER A 36 -7.03 -4.89 -14.41
N SER A 37 -6.67 -5.95 -13.70
CA SER A 37 -5.67 -6.92 -14.20
C SER A 37 -6.14 -7.72 -15.42
N VAL A 38 -7.46 -7.94 -15.54
CA VAL A 38 -8.05 -8.67 -16.69
C VAL A 38 -8.33 -7.74 -17.87
N PHE A 39 -8.82 -6.53 -17.61
CA PHE A 39 -9.31 -5.63 -18.67
C PHE A 39 -8.38 -4.42 -18.90
N GLY A 40 -7.52 -4.05 -17.95
CA GLY A 40 -6.66 -2.86 -18.04
C GLY A 40 -5.66 -2.90 -19.21
N GLN A 41 -5.24 -4.10 -19.62
CA GLN A 41 -4.35 -4.28 -20.77
C GLN A 41 -4.99 -3.87 -22.10
N TYR A 42 -6.33 -3.90 -22.20
CA TYR A 42 -7.07 -3.56 -23.42
C TYR A 42 -7.41 -2.07 -23.52
N ALA A 43 -7.24 -1.29 -22.46
CA ALA A 43 -7.60 0.11 -22.39
C ALA A 43 -6.38 1.01 -22.06
N ASP A 44 -5.21 0.65 -22.56
CA ASP A 44 -3.98 1.42 -22.31
C ASP A 44 -4.04 2.79 -23.01
N GLN A 45 -4.26 3.82 -22.20
CA GLN A 45 -4.37 5.21 -22.69
C GLN A 45 -3.08 5.77 -23.26
N ARG A 46 -1.91 5.18 -22.93
CA ARG A 46 -0.63 5.59 -23.51
C ARG A 46 -0.59 5.41 -25.02
N LEU A 47 -1.25 4.36 -25.54
CA LEU A 47 -1.39 4.14 -26.98
C LEU A 47 -2.20 5.27 -27.64
N MET A 48 -3.28 5.71 -27.01
CA MET A 48 -4.08 6.84 -27.50
C MET A 48 -3.28 8.14 -27.46
N GLN A 49 -2.48 8.36 -26.42
CA GLN A 49 -1.59 9.50 -26.31
C GLN A 49 -0.52 9.51 -27.41
N ALA A 50 0.02 8.35 -27.73
CA ALA A 50 1.05 8.20 -28.77
C ALA A 50 0.53 8.48 -30.17
N VAL A 51 -0.68 8.01 -30.49
CA VAL A 51 -1.30 8.21 -31.82
C VAL A 51 -1.65 9.69 -32.09
N THR A 52 -1.98 10.44 -31.03
CA THR A 52 -2.36 11.87 -31.18
C THR A 52 -1.19 12.83 -31.26
N ASP A 53 0.04 12.39 -30.95
CA ASP A 53 1.21 13.25 -30.94
C ASP A 53 2.28 12.78 -31.91
N THR A 54 2.35 13.43 -33.07
CA THR A 54 3.29 13.16 -34.19
C THR A 54 4.53 14.01 -34.13
N ALA A 55 4.80 14.76 -33.05
CA ALA A 55 5.93 15.67 -32.95
C ALA A 55 7.29 14.95 -33.12
N GLU A 56 8.23 15.57 -33.80
CA GLU A 56 9.59 15.08 -33.96
C GLU A 56 10.51 15.40 -32.78
N GLY A 57 11.68 14.77 -32.70
CA GLY A 57 12.57 14.84 -31.55
C GLY A 57 12.91 16.24 -31.05
N ALA A 58 13.25 17.18 -31.98
CA ALA A 58 13.56 18.56 -31.63
C ALA A 58 12.34 19.33 -31.07
N GLU A 59 11.13 19.09 -31.61
CA GLU A 59 9.88 19.67 -31.09
C GLU A 59 9.52 19.08 -29.73
N LEU A 60 9.72 17.77 -29.53
CA LEU A 60 9.48 17.12 -28.25
C LEU A 60 10.33 17.72 -27.13
N VAL A 61 11.64 17.92 -27.39
CA VAL A 61 12.56 18.57 -26.45
C VAL A 61 12.19 20.02 -26.23
N GLY A 62 11.89 20.76 -27.32
CA GLY A 62 11.53 22.18 -27.24
C GLY A 62 10.29 22.48 -26.42
N ARG A 63 9.42 21.50 -26.16
CA ARG A 63 8.24 21.68 -25.27
C ARG A 63 8.63 21.92 -23.83
N TYR A 64 9.65 21.24 -23.33
CA TYR A 64 10.10 21.27 -21.94
C TYR A 64 11.58 21.66 -21.83
N ASP A 65 12.01 22.58 -22.71
CA ASP A 65 13.36 23.16 -22.66
C ASP A 65 13.33 24.45 -21.81
N TYR A 66 13.95 24.36 -20.66
CA TYR A 66 14.08 25.46 -19.72
C TYR A 66 15.49 26.05 -19.66
N CYS A 67 16.31 25.81 -20.68
CA CYS A 67 17.69 26.32 -20.76
C CYS A 67 17.79 27.82 -21.03
N GLY A 68 16.69 28.45 -21.47
CA GLY A 68 16.70 29.86 -21.77
C GLY A 68 17.54 30.22 -23.00
N ALA A 69 17.16 29.76 -24.22
CA ALA A 69 17.82 30.22 -25.43
C ALA A 69 17.73 31.74 -25.58
N PRO A 70 18.77 32.44 -25.97
CA PRO A 70 18.73 33.88 -26.25
C PRO A 70 17.64 34.16 -27.30
N GLY A 71 16.62 34.99 -26.94
CA GLY A 71 15.47 35.27 -27.80
C GLY A 71 14.31 34.26 -27.71
N GLY A 72 14.37 33.25 -26.81
CA GLY A 72 13.29 32.29 -26.53
C GLY A 72 12.13 32.89 -25.76
N ASP A 73 11.04 32.11 -25.66
CA ASP A 73 9.87 32.48 -24.85
C ASP A 73 10.30 32.64 -23.37
N PRO A 74 10.17 33.86 -22.78
CA PRO A 74 10.52 34.10 -21.38
C PRO A 74 9.76 33.19 -20.39
N ASN A 75 8.61 32.64 -20.78
CA ASN A 75 7.87 31.68 -19.95
C ASN A 75 8.50 30.28 -19.92
N LYS A 76 9.49 30.01 -20.76
CA LYS A 76 10.25 28.74 -20.79
C LYS A 76 11.56 28.80 -20.02
N CYS A 77 11.93 29.92 -19.42
CA CYS A 77 13.10 30.04 -18.57
C CYS A 77 12.72 29.73 -17.11
N LEU A 78 13.59 29.02 -16.40
CA LEU A 78 13.51 28.96 -14.93
C LEU A 78 14.12 30.24 -14.36
N ALA A 79 13.59 30.72 -13.23
CA ALA A 79 14.18 31.84 -12.52
C ALA A 79 15.34 31.36 -11.66
N ALA A 80 16.58 31.78 -12.02
CA ALA A 80 17.75 31.55 -11.17
C ALA A 80 17.64 32.35 -9.86
N ASP A 81 18.25 31.83 -8.79
CA ASP A 81 18.47 32.59 -7.57
C ASP A 81 19.61 33.62 -7.77
N ALA A 82 19.90 34.39 -6.71
CA ALA A 82 20.96 35.42 -6.76
C ALA A 82 22.38 34.84 -7.02
N ALA A 83 22.57 33.54 -6.84
CA ALA A 83 23.82 32.83 -7.11
C ALA A 83 23.83 32.16 -8.50
N GLY A 84 22.77 32.31 -9.30
CA GLY A 84 22.65 31.65 -10.61
C GLY A 84 22.19 30.21 -10.55
N ALA A 85 21.73 29.72 -9.39
CA ALA A 85 21.28 28.35 -9.23
C ALA A 85 19.78 28.18 -9.54
N TYR A 86 19.41 27.00 -10.01
CA TYR A 86 18.04 26.61 -10.32
C TYR A 86 17.57 25.53 -9.35
N TRP A 87 16.29 25.62 -8.94
CA TRP A 87 15.75 24.78 -7.88
C TRP A 87 14.55 23.93 -8.35
N ILE A 88 14.53 22.68 -7.93
CA ILE A 88 13.46 21.72 -8.26
C ILE A 88 13.07 21.00 -6.97
N ASP A 89 11.77 20.81 -6.76
CA ASP A 89 11.24 19.98 -5.69
C ASP A 89 10.76 18.63 -6.24
N TYR A 90 10.99 17.56 -5.50
CA TYR A 90 10.49 16.21 -5.81
C TYR A 90 9.76 15.65 -4.61
N VAL A 91 8.56 15.12 -4.84
CA VAL A 91 7.74 14.43 -3.85
C VAL A 91 7.00 13.26 -4.51
N ALA A 92 6.85 12.12 -3.82
CA ALA A 92 6.07 10.97 -4.30
C ALA A 92 5.19 10.44 -3.17
N ASP A 93 4.18 9.64 -3.50
CA ASP A 93 3.30 8.96 -2.56
C ASP A 93 2.54 9.92 -1.64
N VAL A 94 1.81 10.87 -2.24
CA VAL A 94 1.14 11.95 -1.49
C VAL A 94 -0.26 11.53 -1.03
N GLY A 95 -1.28 11.68 -1.62
CA GLY A 95 -2.71 11.59 -1.40
C GLY A 95 -3.32 10.44 -0.56
N ASP A 96 -2.73 10.02 0.54
CA ASP A 96 -3.32 9.03 1.45
C ASP A 96 -4.22 9.67 2.50
N GLY A 97 -3.70 10.59 3.30
CA GLY A 97 -4.47 11.31 4.31
C GLY A 97 -4.29 12.82 4.23
N PHE A 98 -5.32 13.59 4.62
CA PHE A 98 -5.26 15.05 4.54
C PHE A 98 -4.07 15.64 5.31
N GLU A 99 -3.86 15.24 6.57
CA GLU A 99 -2.85 15.88 7.43
C GLU A 99 -1.43 15.75 6.89
N PRO A 100 -0.92 14.56 6.50
CA PRO A 100 0.44 14.43 5.98
C PRO A 100 0.58 15.09 4.60
N THR A 101 -0.39 14.92 3.70
CA THR A 101 -0.37 15.56 2.39
C THR A 101 -0.41 17.09 2.48
N TYR A 102 -1.26 17.63 3.38
CA TYR A 102 -1.33 19.06 3.60
C TYR A 102 -0.02 19.63 4.20
N ALA A 103 0.60 18.92 5.13
CA ALA A 103 1.87 19.36 5.73
C ALA A 103 2.97 19.49 4.66
N LEU A 104 3.06 18.52 3.74
CA LEU A 104 4.03 18.58 2.63
C LEU A 104 3.68 19.68 1.64
N ALA A 105 2.43 19.76 1.20
CA ALA A 105 1.97 20.83 0.29
C ALA A 105 2.23 22.22 0.89
N TYR A 106 2.00 22.41 2.20
CA TYR A 106 2.27 23.64 2.93
C TYR A 106 3.75 24.03 2.94
N LEU A 107 4.66 23.06 3.09
CA LEU A 107 6.10 23.30 3.05
C LEU A 107 6.60 23.59 1.62
N LEU A 108 6.13 22.83 0.64
CA LEU A 108 6.46 23.02 -0.77
C LEU A 108 5.99 24.36 -1.31
N ALA A 109 4.86 24.89 -0.80
CA ALA A 109 4.31 26.17 -1.21
C ALA A 109 5.13 27.38 -0.73
N GLN A 110 5.94 27.25 0.34
CA GLN A 110 6.71 28.36 0.90
C GLN A 110 7.84 28.80 -0.03
N ASP A 111 8.10 30.11 -0.10
CA ASP A 111 9.17 30.68 -0.95
C ASP A 111 10.57 30.19 -0.54
N SER A 112 10.73 29.87 0.74
CA SER A 112 11.94 29.25 1.26
C SER A 112 11.67 28.51 2.56
N LEU A 113 12.49 27.51 2.85
CA LEU A 113 12.44 26.74 4.08
C LEU A 113 13.71 26.95 4.90
N GLU A 114 13.55 27.20 6.20
CA GLU A 114 14.64 27.09 7.15
C GLU A 114 14.83 25.60 7.49
N VAL A 115 15.95 25.06 7.04
CA VAL A 115 16.27 23.63 7.17
C VAL A 115 17.41 23.43 8.15
N ARG A 116 17.14 22.71 9.22
CA ARG A 116 18.17 22.38 10.21
C ARG A 116 19.27 21.52 9.56
N GLY A 117 20.48 22.06 9.54
CA GLY A 117 21.66 21.46 8.91
C GLY A 117 21.99 21.96 7.50
N ALA A 118 21.10 22.75 6.86
CA ALA A 118 21.34 23.32 5.52
C ALA A 118 21.09 24.84 5.44
N GLY A 119 20.49 25.45 6.48
CA GLY A 119 20.11 26.85 6.44
C GLY A 119 18.86 27.10 5.58
N ARG A 120 18.79 28.25 4.93
CA ARG A 120 17.66 28.67 4.13
C ARG A 120 17.75 28.15 2.69
N LEU A 121 16.78 27.30 2.29
CA LEU A 121 16.67 26.76 0.94
C LEU A 121 15.47 27.38 0.20
N ARG A 122 15.71 27.90 -1.01
CA ARG A 122 14.65 28.44 -1.89
C ARG A 122 13.74 27.32 -2.38
N HIS A 123 12.49 27.62 -2.71
CA HIS A 123 11.54 26.69 -3.34
C HIS A 123 11.98 26.23 -4.73
N GLY A 124 11.47 25.09 -5.18
CA GLY A 124 11.60 24.64 -6.57
C GLY A 124 10.68 25.40 -7.54
N GLU A 125 11.22 25.83 -8.66
CA GLU A 125 10.43 26.38 -9.79
C GLU A 125 9.61 25.27 -10.48
N ILE A 126 10.11 24.04 -10.43
CA ILE A 126 9.44 22.83 -10.90
C ILE A 126 9.15 21.95 -9.69
N LEU A 127 7.93 21.46 -9.58
CA LEU A 127 7.55 20.37 -8.70
C LEU A 127 7.40 19.11 -9.52
N ILE A 128 8.12 18.05 -9.16
CA ILE A 128 7.98 16.71 -9.71
C ILE A 128 7.22 15.85 -8.72
N MET A 129 6.11 15.28 -9.16
CA MET A 129 5.38 14.25 -8.44
C MET A 129 5.79 12.88 -8.99
N GLY A 130 6.30 12.03 -8.13
CA GLY A 130 7.02 10.80 -8.48
C GLY A 130 6.20 9.53 -8.42
N GLY A 131 4.87 9.62 -8.51
CA GLY A 131 3.96 8.50 -8.51
C GLY A 131 3.10 8.44 -7.25
N ASP A 132 1.97 7.74 -7.38
CA ASP A 132 0.98 7.52 -6.33
C ASP A 132 0.47 8.83 -5.71
N GLU A 133 -0.15 9.64 -6.57
CA GLU A 133 -0.67 10.94 -6.18
C GLU A 133 -1.97 10.83 -5.39
N CYS A 134 -2.66 9.67 -5.41
CA CYS A 134 -3.84 9.47 -4.59
C CYS A 134 -4.10 8.00 -4.23
N TYR A 135 -4.62 7.78 -3.03
CA TYR A 135 -4.96 6.49 -2.44
C TYR A 135 -6.44 6.42 -2.04
N PRO A 136 -7.08 5.23 -1.94
CA PRO A 136 -6.54 3.93 -2.34
C PRO A 136 -6.68 3.64 -3.83
N GLN A 137 -7.32 4.50 -4.60
CA GLN A 137 -7.66 4.31 -6.02
C GLN A 137 -7.73 5.65 -6.75
N ALA A 138 -7.38 5.64 -8.03
CA ALA A 138 -7.40 6.80 -8.92
C ALA A 138 -8.82 7.19 -9.37
N THR A 139 -9.70 7.57 -8.45
CA THR A 139 -11.00 8.15 -8.83
C THR A 139 -10.94 9.67 -8.81
N ARG A 140 -11.75 10.34 -9.63
CA ARG A 140 -11.84 11.81 -9.62
C ARG A 140 -12.17 12.38 -8.23
N GLU A 141 -12.97 11.67 -7.44
CA GLU A 141 -13.34 12.09 -6.09
C GLU A 141 -12.15 11.94 -5.11
N GLU A 142 -11.41 10.85 -5.19
CA GLU A 142 -10.21 10.65 -4.37
C GLU A 142 -9.13 11.67 -4.73
N TYR A 143 -8.83 11.90 -6.00
CA TYR A 143 -7.93 12.99 -6.41
C TYR A 143 -8.40 14.35 -5.89
N ARG A 144 -9.71 14.65 -6.00
CA ARG A 144 -10.26 15.92 -5.52
C ARG A 144 -10.09 16.10 -4.02
N SER A 145 -10.36 15.06 -3.24
CA SER A 145 -10.38 15.16 -1.77
C SER A 145 -9.00 14.99 -1.16
N ARG A 146 -8.14 14.15 -1.75
CA ARG A 146 -6.86 13.72 -1.16
C ARG A 146 -5.64 14.43 -1.74
N LEU A 147 -5.72 14.89 -3.00
CA LEU A 147 -4.64 15.64 -3.64
C LEU A 147 -5.02 17.11 -3.82
N LEU A 148 -6.06 17.41 -4.62
CA LEU A 148 -6.40 18.79 -4.97
C LEU A 148 -6.77 19.63 -3.76
N LEU A 149 -7.57 19.09 -2.84
CA LEU A 149 -8.01 19.83 -1.67
C LEU A 149 -6.84 20.28 -0.78
N PRO A 150 -5.92 19.39 -0.32
CA PRO A 150 -4.78 19.83 0.49
C PRO A 150 -3.83 20.76 -0.26
N PHE A 151 -3.52 20.52 -1.54
CA PHE A 151 -2.63 21.39 -2.32
C PHE A 151 -3.26 22.76 -2.57
N ASN A 152 -4.54 22.84 -2.95
CA ASN A 152 -5.25 24.12 -3.13
C ASN A 152 -5.43 24.91 -1.82
N TRP A 153 -5.48 24.23 -0.68
CA TRP A 153 -5.52 24.88 0.62
C TRP A 153 -4.16 25.37 1.08
N ALA A 154 -3.10 24.70 0.69
CA ALA A 154 -1.73 25.10 1.02
C ALA A 154 -1.27 26.28 0.16
N PHE A 155 -1.70 26.31 -1.11
CA PHE A 155 -1.32 27.32 -2.09
C PHE A 155 -2.54 27.73 -2.91
N SER A 156 -3.26 28.76 -2.45
CA SER A 156 -4.53 29.13 -3.04
C SER A 156 -4.43 30.17 -4.17
N VAL A 157 -3.27 30.76 -4.36
CA VAL A 157 -3.01 31.75 -5.43
C VAL A 157 -2.13 31.10 -6.48
N PRO A 158 -2.61 30.93 -7.74
CA PRO A 158 -1.77 30.38 -8.80
C PRO A 158 -0.57 31.29 -9.07
N GLU A 159 0.60 30.72 -9.09
CA GLU A 159 1.82 31.40 -9.47
C GLU A 159 2.19 30.96 -10.90
N PRO A 160 2.22 31.88 -11.89
CA PRO A 160 2.35 31.50 -13.29
C PRO A 160 3.64 30.74 -13.60
N ASP A 161 4.67 30.99 -12.82
CA ASP A 161 6.02 30.46 -13.08
C ASP A 161 6.31 29.12 -12.41
N ARG A 162 5.47 28.69 -11.45
CA ARG A 162 5.64 27.35 -10.82
C ARG A 162 5.02 26.27 -11.68
N LYS A 163 5.85 25.34 -12.09
CA LYS A 163 5.53 24.26 -13.02
C LYS A 163 5.38 22.94 -12.26
N LEU A 164 4.53 22.04 -12.79
CA LEU A 164 4.32 20.71 -12.22
C LEU A 164 4.43 19.66 -13.32
N PHE A 165 5.17 18.60 -13.01
CA PHE A 165 5.23 17.35 -13.75
C PHE A 165 4.93 16.18 -12.83
N ALA A 166 4.27 15.14 -13.34
CA ALA A 166 3.95 13.94 -12.60
C ALA A 166 4.25 12.69 -13.43
N ILE A 167 4.58 11.60 -12.78
CA ILE A 167 4.57 10.25 -13.36
C ILE A 167 3.59 9.39 -12.55
N PRO A 168 2.81 8.49 -13.17
CA PRO A 168 1.84 7.71 -12.42
C PRO A 168 2.49 6.56 -11.66
N GLY A 169 2.02 6.33 -10.43
CA GLY A 169 2.28 5.12 -9.67
C GLY A 169 1.21 4.04 -9.91
N ASN A 170 1.29 2.91 -9.22
CA ASN A 170 0.35 1.80 -9.39
C ASN A 170 -1.08 2.18 -8.97
N HIS A 171 -1.23 3.03 -7.94
CA HIS A 171 -2.53 3.50 -7.50
C HIS A 171 -3.20 4.41 -8.54
N ASP A 172 -2.43 5.18 -9.31
CA ASP A 172 -2.93 6.03 -10.40
C ASP A 172 -3.40 5.19 -11.61
N TRP A 173 -2.87 3.97 -11.76
CA TRP A 173 -3.23 3.04 -12.82
C TRP A 173 -4.52 2.27 -12.61
N TYR A 174 -5.10 2.23 -11.41
CA TYR A 174 -6.28 1.41 -11.13
C TYR A 174 -7.55 1.79 -11.92
N ASP A 175 -7.58 2.95 -12.56
CA ASP A 175 -8.65 3.35 -13.49
C ASP A 175 -8.19 3.43 -14.96
N GLY A 176 -7.01 2.85 -15.29
CA GLY A 176 -6.41 2.92 -16.61
C GLY A 176 -5.88 4.30 -16.96
N LEU A 177 -5.38 5.06 -15.99
CA LEU A 177 -4.86 6.45 -16.08
C LEU A 177 -5.91 7.50 -16.48
N THR A 178 -7.20 7.18 -16.48
CA THR A 178 -8.23 8.12 -16.96
C THR A 178 -8.27 9.40 -16.12
N ALA A 179 -8.23 9.28 -14.80
CA ALA A 179 -8.24 10.44 -13.91
C ALA A 179 -6.89 11.16 -13.90
N PHE A 180 -5.80 10.42 -13.91
CA PHE A 180 -4.43 10.97 -14.01
C PHE A 180 -4.27 11.80 -15.29
N ASP A 181 -4.60 11.23 -16.46
CA ASP A 181 -4.51 11.91 -17.75
C ASP A 181 -5.34 13.20 -17.79
N SER A 182 -6.58 13.11 -17.30
CA SER A 182 -7.47 14.28 -17.20
C SER A 182 -6.91 15.39 -16.32
N LEU A 183 -6.15 15.06 -15.27
CA LEU A 183 -5.63 16.03 -14.31
C LEU A 183 -4.27 16.59 -14.73
N PHE A 184 -3.34 15.72 -15.10
CA PHE A 184 -1.95 16.11 -15.33
C PHE A 184 -1.60 16.34 -16.81
N CYS A 185 -2.28 15.65 -17.75
CA CYS A 185 -1.95 15.69 -19.18
C CYS A 185 -2.90 16.59 -20.02
N SER A 186 -3.68 17.46 -19.38
CA SER A 186 -4.71 18.29 -20.01
C SER A 186 -4.19 19.45 -20.88
N SER A 187 -2.89 19.71 -20.88
CA SER A 187 -2.28 20.74 -21.74
C SER A 187 -2.32 20.39 -23.24
N ARG A 188 -2.90 19.22 -23.58
CA ARG A 188 -2.98 18.65 -24.94
C ARG A 188 -3.89 19.41 -25.90
N ASP A 189 -4.86 20.14 -25.40
CA ASP A 189 -5.88 20.73 -26.25
C ASP A 189 -5.41 22.05 -26.90
N LYS A 190 -4.86 21.95 -28.10
CA LYS A 190 -4.45 23.11 -28.92
C LYS A 190 -5.65 23.99 -29.34
N LEU A 191 -6.88 23.48 -29.26
CA LEU A 191 -8.13 24.17 -29.64
C LEU A 191 -8.74 25.00 -28.50
N SER A 192 -8.53 24.57 -27.27
CA SER A 192 -8.84 25.42 -26.11
C SER A 192 -7.58 26.22 -25.79
N HIS A 193 -7.66 27.52 -25.74
CA HIS A 193 -6.61 28.36 -25.14
C HIS A 193 -6.47 28.12 -23.61
N ALA A 194 -6.87 26.93 -23.14
CA ALA A 194 -6.82 26.54 -21.78
C ALA A 194 -5.36 26.28 -21.39
N LYS A 195 -4.83 27.19 -20.62
CA LYS A 195 -3.60 27.00 -19.84
C LYS A 195 -3.82 25.76 -18.99
N GLY A 196 -2.93 24.75 -19.04
CA GLY A 196 -3.06 23.49 -18.33
C GLY A 196 -3.61 23.58 -16.90
N ASN A 197 -4.08 22.48 -16.35
CA ASN A 197 -4.66 22.42 -15.00
C ASN A 197 -3.71 23.00 -13.94
N VAL A 198 -4.31 23.58 -12.92
CA VAL A 198 -3.58 24.15 -11.78
C VAL A 198 -3.89 23.33 -10.53
N ILE A 199 -2.86 22.85 -9.87
CA ILE A 199 -2.94 22.13 -8.60
C ILE A 199 -2.25 22.98 -7.54
N GLY A 200 -3.03 23.60 -6.65
CA GLY A 200 -2.51 24.66 -5.80
C GLY A 200 -1.96 25.81 -6.65
N GLY A 201 -0.75 26.26 -6.35
CA GLY A 201 -0.05 27.28 -7.13
C GLY A 201 0.68 26.77 -8.37
N TRP A 202 0.76 25.45 -8.57
CA TRP A 202 1.54 24.84 -9.65
C TRP A 202 0.70 24.54 -10.88
N ARG A 203 1.28 24.77 -12.05
CA ARG A 203 0.65 24.51 -13.35
C ARG A 203 1.19 23.25 -13.98
N CYS A 204 0.31 22.30 -14.29
CA CYS A 204 0.65 21.09 -15.05
C CYS A 204 1.14 21.46 -16.45
N GLN A 205 2.26 20.88 -16.85
CA GLN A 205 2.90 21.18 -18.14
C GLN A 205 2.79 20.05 -19.15
N GLN A 206 2.69 18.81 -18.68
CA GLN A 206 2.85 17.62 -19.49
C GLN A 206 1.65 17.30 -20.40
N HIS A 207 1.96 16.63 -21.52
CA HIS A 207 1.00 16.12 -22.47
C HIS A 207 0.79 14.60 -22.39
N ARG A 208 1.65 13.90 -21.64
CA ARG A 208 1.68 12.44 -21.50
C ARG A 208 2.05 12.05 -20.08
N SER A 209 1.85 10.78 -19.74
CA SER A 209 2.23 10.23 -18.43
C SER A 209 3.76 10.10 -18.26
N TYR A 210 4.54 10.29 -19.32
CA TYR A 210 6.00 10.30 -19.33
C TYR A 210 6.53 11.55 -20.05
N TRP A 211 7.73 11.99 -19.70
CA TRP A 211 8.28 13.26 -20.18
C TRP A 211 9.80 13.34 -20.02
N ALA A 212 10.42 14.27 -20.76
CA ALA A 212 11.82 14.63 -20.64
C ALA A 212 11.95 16.15 -20.57
N ILE A 213 12.64 16.63 -19.56
CA ILE A 213 12.86 18.05 -19.29
C ILE A 213 14.34 18.36 -19.52
N ARG A 214 14.62 19.37 -20.34
CA ARG A 214 15.97 19.92 -20.49
C ARG A 214 16.12 21.12 -19.53
N LEU A 215 17.21 21.12 -18.80
CA LEU A 215 17.51 22.07 -17.74
C LEU A 215 18.79 22.83 -18.04
N PRO A 216 19.04 24.00 -17.40
CA PRO A 216 20.30 24.70 -17.52
C PRO A 216 21.52 23.81 -17.17
N TYR A 217 22.68 24.22 -17.70
CA TYR A 217 23.99 23.58 -17.45
C TYR A 217 24.06 22.11 -17.90
N ASN A 218 23.39 21.73 -19.02
CA ASN A 218 23.36 20.38 -19.59
C ASN A 218 22.81 19.32 -18.63
N TRP A 219 21.89 19.71 -17.75
CA TRP A 219 21.12 18.77 -16.95
C TRP A 219 19.82 18.39 -17.63
N TRP A 220 19.42 17.14 -17.44
CA TRP A 220 18.17 16.58 -17.94
C TRP A 220 17.47 15.82 -16.83
N ILE A 221 16.14 15.81 -16.86
CA ILE A 221 15.32 14.92 -16.03
C ILE A 221 14.36 14.16 -16.94
N TRP A 222 14.36 12.85 -16.85
CA TRP A 222 13.39 11.99 -17.51
C TRP A 222 12.43 11.41 -16.48
N GLY A 223 11.11 11.49 -16.71
CA GLY A 223 10.07 10.80 -15.95
C GLY A 223 9.47 9.68 -16.79
N ALA A 224 9.58 8.46 -16.34
CA ALA A 224 9.09 7.28 -17.06
C ALA A 224 7.91 6.64 -16.37
N ASP A 225 6.91 6.23 -17.16
CA ASP A 225 5.71 5.53 -16.74
C ASP A 225 5.91 4.01 -16.90
N ILE A 226 6.34 3.33 -15.81
CA ILE A 226 6.63 1.89 -15.83
C ILE A 226 5.82 1.10 -14.81
N GLN A 227 5.05 1.77 -13.94
CA GLN A 227 4.57 1.17 -12.70
C GLN A 227 3.60 0.01 -12.89
N PHE A 228 2.59 0.11 -13.74
CA PHE A 228 1.58 -0.95 -13.82
C PHE A 228 1.86 -2.01 -14.88
N SER A 229 2.50 -1.63 -15.96
CA SER A 229 2.90 -2.58 -17.01
C SER A 229 4.33 -3.02 -16.78
N LYS A 230 4.57 -4.31 -16.76
CA LYS A 230 5.90 -4.90 -16.62
C LYS A 230 6.81 -4.64 -17.84
N TYR A 231 6.46 -3.68 -18.71
CA TYR A 231 7.24 -3.30 -19.89
C TYR A 231 7.04 -1.84 -20.25
N LEU A 232 8.10 -1.20 -20.77
CA LEU A 232 7.99 0.05 -21.47
C LEU A 232 7.29 -0.18 -22.81
N ASP A 233 6.17 0.51 -23.04
CA ASP A 233 5.49 0.42 -24.32
C ASP A 233 6.33 1.04 -25.47
N THR A 234 6.06 0.61 -26.71
CA THR A 234 6.82 1.05 -27.89
C THR A 234 6.77 2.57 -28.08
N ALA A 235 5.68 3.22 -27.76
CA ALA A 235 5.54 4.65 -27.93
C ALA A 235 6.45 5.42 -26.95
N GLN A 236 6.57 4.94 -25.73
CA GLN A 236 7.45 5.52 -24.72
C GLN A 236 8.93 5.27 -25.07
N VAL A 237 9.25 4.06 -25.55
CA VAL A 237 10.60 3.74 -26.05
C VAL A 237 10.98 4.69 -27.20
N ASN A 238 10.13 4.83 -28.20
CA ASN A 238 10.36 5.72 -29.34
C ASN A 238 10.51 7.19 -28.92
N TYR A 239 9.72 7.61 -27.91
CA TYR A 239 9.81 8.96 -27.37
C TYR A 239 11.19 9.22 -26.75
N PHE A 240 11.66 8.35 -25.85
CA PHE A 240 12.95 8.53 -25.21
C PHE A 240 14.13 8.32 -26.17
N GLU A 241 14.00 7.48 -27.19
CA GLU A 241 15.00 7.36 -28.24
C GLU A 241 15.18 8.65 -29.03
N ARG A 242 14.08 9.29 -29.45
CA ARG A 242 14.09 10.60 -30.11
C ARG A 242 14.64 11.72 -29.21
N VAL A 243 14.34 11.71 -27.95
CA VAL A 243 14.91 12.65 -26.96
C VAL A 243 16.41 12.42 -26.85
N ALA A 244 16.85 11.16 -26.73
CA ALA A 244 18.26 10.80 -26.61
C ALA A 244 19.08 11.24 -27.82
N GLU A 245 18.48 11.36 -29.02
CA GLU A 245 19.16 11.91 -30.24
C GLU A 245 19.60 13.37 -30.07
N GLN A 246 18.95 14.12 -29.16
CA GLN A 246 19.29 15.50 -28.84
C GLN A 246 20.28 15.62 -27.67
N MET A 247 20.73 14.50 -27.12
CA MET A 247 21.68 14.45 -26.00
C MET A 247 23.08 14.04 -26.48
N GLY A 248 24.09 14.39 -25.70
CA GLY A 248 25.48 14.06 -25.95
C GLY A 248 26.27 13.72 -24.69
N ALA A 249 27.58 13.53 -24.85
CA ALA A 249 28.50 13.12 -23.78
C ALA A 249 28.61 14.13 -22.61
N ASN A 250 28.29 15.41 -22.87
CA ASN A 250 28.33 16.47 -21.86
C ASN A 250 27.02 16.57 -21.04
N ASP A 251 25.98 15.82 -21.43
CA ASP A 251 24.69 15.88 -20.76
C ASP A 251 24.65 14.96 -19.54
N ASN A 252 24.07 15.46 -18.46
CA ASN A 252 23.89 14.75 -17.20
C ASN A 252 22.40 14.51 -16.98
N LEU A 253 22.02 13.27 -16.71
CA LEU A 253 20.65 12.83 -16.64
C LEU A 253 20.27 12.36 -15.24
N ILE A 254 19.11 12.81 -14.78
CA ILE A 254 18.38 12.26 -13.64
C ILE A 254 17.20 11.47 -14.20
N ILE A 255 17.02 10.22 -13.79
CA ILE A 255 15.88 9.38 -14.17
C ILE A 255 14.92 9.31 -13.00
N CYS A 256 13.66 9.70 -13.19
CA CYS A 256 12.57 9.55 -12.24
C CYS A 256 11.70 8.35 -12.63
N LEU A 257 11.53 7.42 -11.69
CA LEU A 257 10.69 6.22 -11.80
C LEU A 257 9.64 6.25 -10.70
N ALA A 258 8.49 5.63 -10.93
CA ALA A 258 7.48 5.54 -9.87
C ALA A 258 7.91 4.54 -8.78
N GLU A 259 8.61 3.47 -9.14
CA GLU A 259 9.06 2.42 -8.21
C GLU A 259 10.59 2.24 -8.22
N PRO A 260 11.21 1.86 -7.08
CA PRO A 260 12.64 1.60 -7.00
C PRO A 260 12.98 0.21 -7.55
N SER A 261 13.02 0.05 -8.88
CA SER A 261 13.22 -1.23 -9.56
C SER A 261 14.47 -1.99 -9.08
N TRP A 262 15.53 -1.29 -8.64
CA TRP A 262 16.74 -1.91 -8.08
C TRP A 262 16.50 -2.62 -6.74
N LEU A 263 15.54 -2.13 -5.93
CA LEU A 263 15.13 -2.78 -4.68
C LEU A 263 14.21 -3.96 -4.97
N LEU A 264 13.27 -3.79 -5.90
CA LEU A 264 12.34 -4.84 -6.30
C LEU A 264 13.07 -6.03 -6.92
N ALA A 265 14.06 -5.79 -7.77
CA ALA A 265 14.87 -6.83 -8.36
C ALA A 265 15.67 -7.64 -7.34
N ASP A 266 16.15 -6.99 -6.28
CA ASP A 266 16.85 -7.67 -5.19
C ASP A 266 15.90 -8.56 -4.35
N LEU A 267 14.63 -8.16 -4.25
CA LEU A 267 13.62 -8.87 -3.47
C LEU A 267 12.87 -9.93 -4.29
N GLN A 268 12.46 -9.61 -5.51
CA GLN A 268 11.53 -10.41 -6.30
C GLN A 268 12.20 -11.11 -7.50
N GLY A 269 13.32 -10.60 -7.98
CA GLY A 269 14.10 -11.18 -9.06
C GLY A 269 14.45 -10.19 -10.17
N GLN A 270 15.33 -10.60 -11.06
CA GLN A 270 15.92 -9.72 -12.08
C GLN A 270 14.93 -9.20 -13.13
N ASP A 271 13.79 -9.87 -13.31
CA ASP A 271 12.76 -9.44 -14.26
C ASP A 271 12.18 -8.06 -13.93
N GLU A 272 12.22 -7.66 -12.66
CA GLU A 272 11.75 -6.36 -12.19
C GLU A 272 12.66 -5.19 -12.63
N GLU A 273 13.90 -5.45 -13.05
CA GLU A 273 14.81 -4.45 -13.58
C GLU A 273 14.71 -4.24 -15.11
N GLU A 274 13.91 -5.02 -15.83
CA GLU A 274 13.92 -5.02 -17.29
C GLU A 274 13.65 -3.63 -17.89
N ASN A 275 12.61 -2.96 -17.39
CA ASN A 275 12.23 -1.63 -17.85
C ASN A 275 13.28 -0.57 -17.47
N PHE A 276 13.83 -0.66 -16.27
CA PHE A 276 14.92 0.18 -15.82
C PHE A 276 16.17 0.00 -16.70
N PHE A 277 16.53 -1.25 -17.01
CA PHE A 277 17.64 -1.54 -17.89
C PHE A 277 17.44 -0.99 -19.31
N LYS A 278 16.22 -1.04 -19.85
CA LYS A 278 15.89 -0.47 -21.16
C LYS A 278 16.06 1.04 -21.19
N ILE A 279 15.47 1.76 -20.22
CA ILE A 279 15.53 3.22 -20.20
C ILE A 279 16.96 3.72 -19.99
N THR A 280 17.73 3.08 -19.13
CA THR A 280 19.16 3.41 -18.96
C THR A 280 19.99 3.12 -20.18
N THR A 281 19.66 2.06 -20.92
CA THR A 281 20.28 1.74 -22.21
C THR A 281 20.02 2.84 -23.23
N ILE A 282 18.78 3.31 -23.38
CA ILE A 282 18.40 4.39 -24.30
C ILE A 282 19.16 5.67 -23.93
N ALA A 283 19.15 6.04 -22.65
CA ALA A 283 19.82 7.25 -22.16
C ALA A 283 21.32 7.29 -22.49
N ARG A 284 21.97 6.13 -22.43
CA ARG A 284 23.41 6.04 -22.64
C ARG A 284 23.84 5.86 -24.09
N LYS A 285 22.92 5.65 -25.05
CA LYS A 285 23.23 5.46 -26.47
C LYS A 285 24.12 6.57 -27.07
N ARG A 286 23.97 7.80 -26.62
CA ARG A 286 24.69 8.99 -27.10
C ARG A 286 25.78 9.46 -26.14
N GLY A 287 26.12 8.65 -25.13
CA GLY A 287 27.19 8.96 -24.18
C GLY A 287 26.76 9.82 -23.01
N ALA A 288 25.48 10.19 -22.87
CA ALA A 288 24.98 10.93 -21.72
C ALA A 288 25.22 10.18 -20.39
N ARG A 289 25.65 10.92 -19.36
CA ARG A 289 25.88 10.35 -18.03
C ARG A 289 24.59 10.29 -17.26
N VAL A 290 24.20 9.11 -16.78
CA VAL A 290 23.16 9.00 -15.77
C VAL A 290 23.79 9.29 -14.42
N ALA A 291 23.40 10.39 -13.79
CA ALA A 291 23.98 10.89 -12.54
C ALA A 291 23.23 10.43 -11.30
N ALA A 292 21.89 10.36 -11.41
CA ALA A 292 21.03 9.89 -10.34
C ALA A 292 19.78 9.19 -10.87
N VAL A 293 19.25 8.26 -10.08
CA VAL A 293 17.94 7.64 -10.29
C VAL A 293 17.10 7.88 -9.02
N ILE A 294 15.92 8.45 -9.18
CA ILE A 294 15.03 8.81 -8.08
C ILE A 294 13.72 8.03 -8.25
N ALA A 295 13.17 7.48 -7.16
CA ALA A 295 11.90 6.76 -7.19
C ALA A 295 11.05 6.99 -5.93
N GLY A 296 9.74 6.77 -6.06
CA GLY A 296 8.74 6.71 -4.99
C GLY A 296 8.41 5.29 -4.54
N ASP A 297 7.10 4.99 -4.37
CA ASP A 297 6.44 3.70 -4.04
C ASP A 297 6.80 3.13 -2.65
N TRP A 298 8.04 3.19 -2.28
CA TRP A 298 8.46 2.81 -0.93
C TRP A 298 8.43 4.03 0.00
N HIS A 299 7.41 4.12 0.82
CA HIS A 299 7.03 5.28 1.63
C HIS A 299 8.04 5.63 2.75
N HIS A 300 9.32 5.64 2.38
CA HIS A 300 10.44 6.04 3.23
C HIS A 300 11.55 6.66 2.39
N TYR A 301 12.62 7.10 3.03
CA TYR A 301 13.84 7.50 2.32
C TYR A 301 14.91 6.43 2.44
N ASN A 302 15.58 6.12 1.35
CA ASN A 302 16.85 5.38 1.36
C ASN A 302 17.72 5.81 0.20
N ARG A 303 19.04 5.60 0.33
CA ARG A 303 20.01 5.87 -0.73
C ARG A 303 21.04 4.77 -0.84
N TYR A 304 21.28 4.32 -2.06
CA TYR A 304 22.41 3.49 -2.46
C TYR A 304 23.29 4.25 -3.41
N TYR A 305 24.54 3.86 -3.46
CA TYR A 305 25.53 4.46 -4.35
C TYR A 305 26.32 3.39 -5.09
N ALA A 306 26.42 3.50 -6.40
CA ALA A 306 27.22 2.65 -7.26
C ALA A 306 28.59 3.29 -7.48
N HIS A 307 29.58 2.97 -6.65
CA HIS A 307 30.92 3.55 -6.72
C HIS A 307 31.60 3.39 -8.08
N GLU A 308 31.39 2.24 -8.76
CA GLU A 308 32.00 1.96 -10.06
C GLU A 308 31.38 2.79 -11.19
N LEU A 309 30.17 3.27 -11.03
CA LEU A 309 29.40 4.00 -12.04
C LEU A 309 29.25 5.49 -11.70
N ASP A 310 29.58 5.86 -10.49
CA ASP A 310 29.33 7.18 -9.89
C ASP A 310 27.86 7.62 -10.01
N ILE A 311 26.94 6.75 -9.58
CA ILE A 311 25.49 6.96 -9.67
C ILE A 311 24.82 6.81 -8.31
N HIS A 312 23.95 7.74 -8.00
CA HIS A 312 23.09 7.69 -6.81
C HIS A 312 21.73 7.10 -7.15
N PHE A 313 21.28 6.15 -6.31
CA PHE A 313 19.95 5.55 -6.35
C PHE A 313 19.19 6.00 -5.10
N VAL A 314 18.20 6.86 -5.28
CA VAL A 314 17.48 7.52 -4.19
C VAL A 314 16.03 7.11 -4.22
N THR A 315 15.53 6.53 -3.13
CA THR A 315 14.10 6.34 -2.90
C THR A 315 13.60 7.44 -1.98
N SER A 316 12.54 8.13 -2.35
CA SER A 316 11.93 9.21 -1.58
C SER A 316 10.40 9.21 -1.75
N GLY A 317 9.76 8.16 -1.18
CA GLY A 317 8.32 7.95 -1.25
C GLY A 317 7.55 8.40 0.01
N GLY A 318 8.13 9.24 0.84
CA GLY A 318 7.52 9.68 2.09
C GLY A 318 6.64 10.91 1.99
N GLY A 319 5.94 11.14 0.88
CA GLY A 319 5.18 12.38 0.62
C GLY A 319 3.90 12.55 1.42
N GLY A 320 3.17 11.49 1.74
CA GLY A 320 1.86 11.61 2.40
C GLY A 320 1.31 10.27 2.86
N ALA A 321 1.65 9.19 2.17
CA ALA A 321 1.20 7.84 2.47
C ALA A 321 1.73 7.31 3.82
N PHE A 322 1.18 6.21 4.31
CA PHE A 322 1.66 5.56 5.53
C PHE A 322 3.13 5.15 5.38
N LEU A 323 3.87 5.13 6.47
CA LEU A 323 5.30 4.80 6.47
C LEU A 323 5.52 3.33 6.06
N HIS A 324 6.49 3.07 5.18
CA HIS A 324 7.06 1.74 4.94
C HIS A 324 8.27 1.45 5.84
N PRO A 325 8.52 0.16 6.17
CA PRO A 325 9.63 -0.21 7.04
C PRO A 325 10.99 -0.06 6.35
N THR A 326 11.96 0.49 7.07
CA THR A 326 13.35 0.59 6.61
C THR A 326 14.23 -0.55 7.10
N HIS A 327 13.80 -1.30 8.12
CA HIS A 327 14.61 -2.39 8.71
C HIS A 327 14.74 -3.60 7.79
N VAL A 328 13.90 -3.72 6.76
CA VAL A 328 13.97 -4.78 5.74
C VAL A 328 15.04 -4.53 4.68
N LEU A 329 15.52 -3.30 4.54
CA LEU A 329 16.51 -2.93 3.56
C LEU A 329 17.81 -3.71 3.74
N ARG A 330 18.33 -4.28 2.65
CA ARG A 330 19.65 -4.95 2.66
C ARG A 330 20.77 -3.92 2.68
N ASN A 331 21.91 -4.33 3.25
CA ASN A 331 23.09 -3.48 3.29
C ASN A 331 23.91 -3.50 1.99
N ALA A 332 23.66 -4.46 1.13
CA ALA A 332 24.27 -4.56 -0.21
C ALA A 332 23.28 -5.22 -1.15
N ILE A 333 23.08 -4.61 -2.29
CA ILE A 333 22.27 -5.09 -3.41
C ILE A 333 23.06 -4.94 -4.70
N SER A 334 22.52 -5.40 -5.82
CA SER A 334 23.15 -5.20 -7.12
C SER A 334 22.12 -4.81 -8.16
N VAL A 335 22.52 -3.98 -9.12
CA VAL A 335 21.68 -3.51 -10.21
C VAL A 335 22.21 -4.01 -11.55
N SER A 336 21.34 -4.29 -12.50
CA SER A 336 21.69 -4.55 -13.89
C SER A 336 21.99 -3.23 -14.61
N TRP A 337 23.18 -3.11 -15.18
CA TRP A 337 23.63 -1.89 -15.86
C TRP A 337 24.10 -2.22 -17.27
N PRO A 338 23.81 -1.39 -18.29
CA PRO A 338 24.34 -1.58 -19.63
C PRO A 338 25.84 -1.33 -19.66
N GLU A 339 26.60 -2.29 -20.18
CA GLU A 339 28.03 -2.07 -20.47
C GLU A 339 28.16 -1.01 -21.57
N GLN A 340 29.17 -0.14 -21.47
CA GLN A 340 29.55 0.68 -22.62
C GLN A 340 30.01 -0.25 -23.74
N PRO A 341 29.59 -0.03 -24.99
CA PRO A 341 30.27 -0.68 -26.11
C PRO A 341 31.76 -0.39 -25.95
N ASP A 342 32.57 -1.43 -25.93
CA ASP A 342 34.03 -1.25 -25.96
C ASP A 342 34.34 -0.24 -27.04
N ALA A 343 35.09 0.82 -26.70
CA ALA A 343 35.62 1.72 -27.71
C ALA A 343 36.40 0.85 -28.68
N VAL A 344 35.88 0.69 -29.87
CA VAL A 344 36.54 -0.11 -30.91
C VAL A 344 37.89 0.55 -31.15
N ASN A 345 38.94 -0.03 -30.56
CA ASN A 345 40.32 0.31 -30.88
C ASN A 345 40.54 0.02 -32.37
N GLY A 346 40.51 1.04 -33.18
CA GLY A 346 40.83 0.94 -34.58
C GLY A 346 39.89 1.76 -35.45
N GLY A 347 40.37 2.92 -35.89
CA GLY A 347 39.81 3.83 -36.84
C GLY A 347 38.91 3.18 -37.90
N ALA A 348 37.62 3.35 -37.69
CA ALA A 348 36.63 3.19 -38.74
C ALA A 348 35.65 4.34 -38.61
N ASP A 349 35.53 5.09 -39.68
CA ASP A 349 34.72 6.28 -39.85
C ASP A 349 33.31 6.19 -39.23
N ALA A 350 32.91 7.23 -38.54
CA ALA A 350 31.56 7.46 -38.03
C ALA A 350 30.47 7.55 -39.13
N SER A 351 30.83 7.31 -40.40
CA SER A 351 29.96 7.31 -41.58
C SER A 351 29.52 5.90 -42.02
N GLY A 352 29.91 4.83 -41.30
CA GLY A 352 29.71 3.43 -41.72
C GLY A 352 28.40 2.76 -41.25
N LEU A 353 27.45 3.46 -40.69
CA LEU A 353 26.10 2.93 -40.48
C LEU A 353 25.35 2.97 -41.81
N ARG A 354 25.58 1.97 -42.66
CA ARG A 354 24.73 1.74 -43.82
C ARG A 354 23.31 1.50 -43.40
N SER A 355 22.43 2.36 -43.90
CA SER A 355 20.98 2.15 -43.96
C SER A 355 20.71 0.82 -44.69
N GLY A 356 20.66 -0.27 -44.00
CA GLY A 356 20.42 -1.56 -44.64
C GLY A 356 20.74 -2.82 -43.83
N ASP A 357 21.37 -2.70 -42.67
CA ASP A 357 21.57 -3.88 -41.84
C ASP A 357 20.23 -4.25 -41.21
N ALA A 358 19.61 -5.24 -41.86
CA ALA A 358 18.39 -5.86 -41.36
C ALA A 358 18.60 -6.28 -39.93
N TRP A 359 17.89 -5.62 -39.01
CA TRP A 359 17.82 -5.94 -37.64
C TRP A 359 17.27 -7.38 -37.49
N THR A 360 18.17 -8.35 -37.28
CA THR A 360 17.74 -9.71 -36.97
C THR A 360 17.17 -9.72 -35.59
N ALA A 361 15.86 -9.48 -35.56
CA ALA A 361 15.05 -9.66 -34.33
C ALA A 361 15.07 -11.14 -33.97
N LYS A 362 15.76 -11.51 -32.90
CA LYS A 362 15.51 -12.76 -32.25
C LYS A 362 14.26 -12.53 -31.37
N ALA A 363 13.16 -13.15 -31.78
CA ALA A 363 11.95 -13.24 -30.97
C ALA A 363 12.31 -13.80 -29.59
N TYR A 364 11.93 -13.08 -28.53
CA TYR A 364 11.97 -13.62 -27.18
C TYR A 364 10.91 -14.71 -27.08
N ASP A 365 11.35 -15.97 -26.96
CA ASP A 365 10.51 -17.08 -26.58
C ASP A 365 10.11 -16.89 -25.10
N ILE A 366 9.06 -16.10 -24.86
CA ILE A 366 8.39 -16.10 -23.57
C ILE A 366 7.65 -17.43 -23.47
N ARG A 367 8.38 -18.46 -23.06
CA ARG A 367 7.76 -19.70 -22.60
C ARG A 367 7.00 -19.40 -21.32
N LEU A 368 5.79 -18.90 -21.47
CA LEU A 368 4.74 -19.15 -20.50
C LEU A 368 4.62 -20.67 -20.38
N LYS A 369 5.27 -21.25 -19.36
CA LYS A 369 5.05 -22.64 -19.01
C LYS A 369 3.58 -22.77 -18.62
N ARG A 370 2.77 -23.09 -19.61
CA ARG A 370 1.39 -23.53 -19.46
C ARG A 370 1.35 -24.72 -18.53
N ASN A 371 0.85 -24.54 -17.34
CA ASN A 371 0.20 -25.59 -16.57
C ASN A 371 -1.30 -25.32 -16.61
N THR A 372 -1.92 -25.52 -17.79
CA THR A 372 -3.38 -25.65 -17.90
C THR A 372 -3.66 -26.77 -18.89
N ARG A 373 -3.91 -27.94 -18.36
CA ARG A 373 -4.67 -28.96 -19.05
C ARG A 373 -6.16 -28.64 -18.85
N ALA A 374 -6.84 -28.61 -19.96
CA ALA A 374 -8.29 -28.74 -20.15
C ALA A 374 -9.18 -27.52 -19.80
N ALA A 375 -9.51 -26.73 -20.81
CA ALA A 375 -10.87 -26.41 -21.28
C ALA A 375 -10.78 -25.27 -22.32
N GLY A 376 -10.99 -25.58 -23.56
CA GLY A 376 -10.95 -24.55 -24.32
C GLY A 376 -11.26 -24.36 -25.71
N GLY A 377 -10.68 -24.07 -26.54
CA GLY A 377 -10.75 -24.23 -27.96
C GLY A 377 -10.94 -22.97 -28.81
N ILE A 378 -11.80 -22.02 -28.58
CA ILE A 378 -12.09 -20.92 -29.53
C ILE A 378 -11.51 -19.57 -29.07
N VAL A 379 -11.59 -19.29 -27.80
CA VAL A 379 -11.05 -18.01 -27.22
C VAL A 379 -9.52 -18.05 -27.16
N GLU A 380 -8.92 -19.21 -26.92
CA GLU A 380 -7.48 -19.39 -26.89
C GLU A 380 -6.84 -19.21 -28.28
N GLN A 381 -7.51 -19.68 -29.34
CA GLN A 381 -7.04 -19.50 -30.72
C GLN A 381 -7.10 -18.02 -31.11
N ALA A 382 -8.17 -17.31 -30.78
CA ALA A 382 -8.30 -15.88 -31.07
C ALA A 382 -7.28 -15.02 -30.29
N VAL A 383 -6.98 -15.38 -29.05
CA VAL A 383 -5.91 -14.71 -28.25
C VAL A 383 -4.54 -15.01 -28.83
N GLN A 384 -4.29 -16.22 -29.29
CA GLN A 384 -3.04 -16.59 -29.94
C GLN A 384 -2.88 -15.85 -31.28
N ASP A 385 -3.92 -15.80 -32.10
CA ASP A 385 -3.89 -15.11 -33.41
C ASP A 385 -3.66 -13.59 -33.24
N VAL A 386 -4.19 -12.97 -32.15
CA VAL A 386 -3.92 -11.57 -31.80
C VAL A 386 -2.50 -11.39 -31.27
N GLN A 387 -2.00 -12.33 -30.47
CA GLN A 387 -0.62 -12.30 -29.98
C GLN A 387 0.39 -12.46 -31.14
N ASP A 388 0.14 -13.38 -32.04
CA ASP A 388 0.98 -13.62 -33.22
C ASP A 388 0.95 -12.43 -34.21
N ALA A 389 -0.16 -11.70 -34.28
CA ALA A 389 -0.29 -10.47 -35.06
C ALA A 389 0.44 -9.26 -34.41
N LEU A 390 0.59 -9.27 -33.09
CA LEU A 390 1.31 -8.24 -32.34
C LEU A 390 2.81 -8.55 -32.18
N GLU A 391 3.23 -9.79 -32.38
CA GLU A 391 4.65 -10.21 -32.26
C GLU A 391 5.62 -9.40 -33.16
N PRO A 392 5.29 -8.98 -34.39
CA PRO A 392 6.14 -8.12 -35.19
C PRO A 392 6.37 -6.72 -34.59
N LEU A 393 5.47 -6.26 -33.71
CA LEU A 393 5.55 -4.93 -33.07
C LEU A 393 6.41 -4.92 -31.81
N GLN A 394 6.76 -6.10 -31.26
CA GLN A 394 7.54 -6.26 -30.03
C GLN A 394 9.03 -6.53 -30.28
N ARG A 395 9.55 -6.26 -31.48
CA ARG A 395 10.96 -6.52 -31.84
C ARG A 395 11.89 -5.58 -31.08
N GLU A 396 12.68 -6.14 -30.15
CA GLU A 396 13.74 -5.38 -29.47
C GLU A 396 14.95 -5.15 -30.38
N PRO A 397 15.33 -3.89 -30.62
CA PRO A 397 16.42 -3.61 -31.54
C PRO A 397 17.82 -3.74 -30.96
N PHE A 398 18.01 -3.98 -29.64
CA PHE A 398 19.36 -3.90 -29.05
C PHE A 398 19.53 -4.81 -27.82
N ARG A 399 20.53 -5.69 -27.84
CA ARG A 399 20.97 -6.47 -26.69
C ARG A 399 22.36 -5.98 -26.27
N LEU A 400 22.41 -5.06 -25.28
CA LEU A 400 23.66 -4.78 -24.60
C LEU A 400 23.96 -5.89 -23.59
N LYS A 401 25.25 -6.21 -23.42
CA LYS A 401 25.66 -7.09 -22.31
C LYS A 401 25.27 -6.46 -20.97
N ARG A 402 24.69 -7.26 -20.12
CA ARG A 402 24.32 -6.86 -18.75
C ARG A 402 25.48 -7.15 -17.81
N ARG A 403 25.92 -6.15 -17.08
CA ARG A 403 26.85 -6.31 -15.96
C ARG A 403 26.08 -6.10 -14.64
N ARG A 404 26.28 -7.00 -13.67
CA ARG A 404 25.76 -6.81 -12.31
C ARG A 404 26.72 -5.92 -11.54
N THR A 405 26.26 -4.72 -11.20
CA THR A 405 27.05 -3.74 -10.46
C THR A 405 26.59 -3.70 -9.01
N PRO A 406 27.49 -3.86 -8.01
CA PRO A 406 27.13 -3.80 -6.62
C PRO A 406 26.77 -2.38 -6.20
N LEU A 407 25.62 -2.23 -5.55
CA LEU A 407 25.19 -1.01 -4.87
C LEU A 407 25.48 -1.17 -3.39
N LYS A 408 26.21 -0.24 -2.82
CA LYS A 408 26.45 -0.21 -1.39
C LYS A 408 25.72 0.99 -0.78
N PRO A 409 24.99 0.82 0.34
CA PRO A 409 24.54 1.97 1.08
C PRO A 409 25.78 2.70 1.60
N GLN A 410 25.90 3.99 1.37
CA GLN A 410 26.78 4.81 2.18
C GLN A 410 26.11 4.92 3.55
N ALA A 411 26.66 4.22 4.56
CA ALA A 411 26.06 4.07 5.89
C ALA A 411 25.70 5.41 6.57
N PRO A 412 24.69 5.43 7.41
CA PRO A 412 23.39 4.75 7.39
C PRO A 412 22.35 5.64 6.74
N LYS A 413 21.95 5.33 5.51
CA LYS A 413 21.17 6.25 4.69
C LYS A 413 19.77 5.71 4.43
N CYS A 414 19.00 5.59 5.50
CA CYS A 414 17.55 5.40 5.44
C CYS A 414 16.86 6.24 6.53
N TYR A 415 15.64 6.64 6.24
CA TYR A 415 14.83 7.41 7.16
C TYR A 415 13.38 6.92 7.18
N PRO A 416 12.85 6.61 8.38
CA PRO A 416 13.53 6.57 9.66
C PRO A 416 14.67 5.52 9.69
N ASP A 417 15.57 5.63 10.68
CA ASP A 417 16.63 4.63 10.85
C ASP A 417 16.04 3.23 11.15
N LYS A 418 16.82 2.18 10.88
CA LYS A 418 16.37 0.79 11.04
C LYS A 418 15.94 0.47 12.47
N GLY A 419 16.64 0.99 13.48
CA GLY A 419 16.30 0.76 14.88
C GLY A 419 14.92 1.35 15.21
N ARG A 420 14.65 2.57 14.75
CA ARG A 420 13.34 3.19 14.91
C ARG A 420 12.25 2.41 14.18
N SER A 421 12.53 1.92 12.97
CA SER A 421 11.60 1.09 12.21
C SER A 421 11.25 -0.22 12.93
N TYR A 422 12.23 -0.90 13.55
CA TYR A 422 11.96 -2.06 14.39
C TYR A 422 11.04 -1.73 15.58
N LEU A 423 11.30 -0.64 16.28
CA LEU A 423 10.45 -0.22 17.40
C LEU A 423 9.01 0.08 16.96
N LEU A 424 8.84 0.72 15.81
CA LEU A 424 7.53 1.02 15.24
C LEU A 424 6.76 -0.26 14.90
N SER A 425 7.43 -1.30 14.39
CA SER A 425 6.77 -2.56 14.03
C SER A 425 6.12 -3.26 15.23
N LEU A 426 6.66 -3.08 16.46
CA LEU A 426 6.08 -3.60 17.69
C LEU A 426 4.66 -3.07 17.95
N GLY A 427 4.30 -1.92 17.38
CA GLY A 427 2.95 -1.37 17.43
C GLY A 427 1.87 -2.34 16.92
N ASN A 428 2.24 -3.32 16.07
CA ASN A 428 1.31 -4.31 15.56
C ASN A 428 0.75 -5.26 16.63
N ILE A 429 1.38 -5.41 17.80
CA ILE A 429 0.80 -6.12 18.93
C ILE A 429 -0.56 -5.53 19.30
N PHE A 430 -0.74 -4.22 19.08
CA PHE A 430 -1.99 -3.49 19.29
C PHE A 430 -2.88 -3.44 18.05
N PHE A 431 -2.69 -4.33 17.09
CA PHE A 431 -3.45 -4.40 15.83
C PHE A 431 -4.97 -4.28 15.99
N PRO A 432 -5.64 -4.93 16.99
CA PRO A 432 -7.08 -4.82 17.15
C PRO A 432 -7.59 -3.40 17.35
N PHE A 433 -6.81 -2.56 18.02
CA PHE A 433 -7.17 -1.17 18.30
C PHE A 433 -7.03 -0.27 17.07
N PHE A 434 -6.09 -0.58 16.19
CA PHE A 434 -5.93 0.14 14.92
C PHE A 434 -6.90 -0.35 13.84
N ASN A 435 -7.27 -1.64 13.86
CA ASN A 435 -8.08 -2.29 12.83
C ASN A 435 -9.25 -3.09 13.43
N PRO A 436 -10.17 -2.44 14.17
CA PRO A 436 -11.20 -3.13 14.94
C PRO A 436 -12.16 -3.95 14.07
N ALA A 437 -12.51 -3.49 12.87
CA ALA A 437 -13.41 -4.21 11.96
C ALA A 437 -12.81 -5.55 11.50
N PHE A 438 -11.53 -5.58 11.17
CA PHE A 438 -10.82 -6.81 10.82
C PHE A 438 -10.69 -7.75 12.02
N ALA A 439 -10.34 -7.20 13.18
CA ALA A 439 -10.25 -7.97 14.44
C ALA A 439 -11.57 -8.62 14.83
N ILE A 440 -12.69 -7.89 14.69
CA ILE A 440 -14.05 -8.46 14.89
C ILE A 440 -14.28 -9.62 13.91
N GLY A 441 -13.83 -9.51 12.67
CA GLY A 441 -13.88 -10.62 11.69
C GLY A 441 -13.14 -11.87 12.19
N ILE A 442 -11.96 -11.73 12.81
CA ILE A 442 -11.24 -12.83 13.45
C ILE A 442 -12.08 -13.41 14.60
N GLY A 443 -12.65 -12.55 15.44
CA GLY A 443 -13.52 -12.97 16.54
C GLY A 443 -14.76 -13.75 16.08
N LEU A 444 -15.38 -13.33 14.98
CA LEU A 444 -16.50 -14.04 14.35
C LEU A 444 -16.08 -15.43 13.87
N ILE A 445 -14.93 -15.56 13.23
CA ILE A 445 -14.39 -16.86 12.79
C ILE A 445 -14.14 -17.77 14.01
N TYR A 446 -13.56 -17.24 15.08
CA TYR A 446 -13.33 -17.97 16.32
C TYR A 446 -14.64 -18.47 16.93
N TRP A 447 -15.63 -17.58 17.04
CA TRP A 447 -16.96 -17.96 17.52
C TRP A 447 -17.60 -19.06 16.67
N LEU A 448 -17.64 -18.91 15.35
CA LEU A 448 -18.29 -19.88 14.46
C LEU A 448 -17.67 -21.27 14.57
N ILE A 449 -16.34 -21.36 14.53
CA ILE A 449 -15.63 -22.64 14.61
C ILE A 449 -15.82 -23.29 15.96
N THR A 450 -15.68 -22.52 17.06
CA THR A 450 -15.80 -23.08 18.42
C THR A 450 -17.24 -23.42 18.78
N TRP A 451 -18.22 -22.66 18.30
CA TRP A 451 -19.64 -22.96 18.46
C TRP A 451 -20.02 -24.27 17.78
N GLN A 452 -19.59 -24.46 16.53
CA GLN A 452 -19.78 -25.72 15.79
C GLN A 452 -19.12 -26.90 16.52
N PHE A 453 -17.90 -26.71 17.01
CA PHE A 453 -17.19 -27.73 17.78
C PHE A 453 -17.92 -28.11 19.08
N GLN A 454 -18.38 -27.14 19.84
CA GLN A 454 -19.10 -27.38 21.09
C GLN A 454 -20.43 -28.12 20.88
N ASN A 455 -21.18 -27.77 19.83
CA ASN A 455 -22.42 -28.47 19.49
C ASN A 455 -22.16 -29.95 19.19
N LEU A 456 -21.11 -30.26 18.45
CA LEU A 456 -20.75 -31.64 18.12
C LEU A 456 -20.30 -32.42 19.37
N VAL A 457 -19.48 -31.84 20.23
CA VAL A 457 -19.04 -32.45 21.47
C VAL A 457 -20.21 -32.71 22.41
N SER A 458 -21.15 -31.76 22.50
CA SER A 458 -22.36 -31.90 23.32
C SER A 458 -23.26 -33.05 22.81
N GLN A 459 -23.51 -33.13 21.50
CA GLN A 459 -24.29 -34.21 20.89
C GLN A 459 -23.64 -35.58 21.09
N TYR A 460 -22.32 -35.68 20.94
CA TYR A 460 -21.59 -36.94 21.18
C TYR A 460 -21.69 -37.44 22.61
N ARG A 461 -21.60 -36.54 23.59
CA ARG A 461 -21.75 -36.86 25.01
C ARG A 461 -23.15 -37.36 25.34
N ILE A 462 -24.17 -36.70 24.82
CA ILE A 462 -25.57 -37.14 24.95
C ILE A 462 -25.76 -38.53 24.39
N SER A 463 -25.27 -38.80 23.18
CA SER A 463 -25.45 -40.08 22.50
C SER A 463 -24.69 -41.23 23.15
N SER A 464 -23.54 -40.98 23.80
CA SER A 464 -22.70 -41.99 24.43
C SER A 464 -23.07 -42.35 25.87
N GLY A 465 -24.09 -41.75 26.45
CA GLY A 465 -24.56 -42.00 27.82
C GLY A 465 -23.53 -41.63 28.92
N LYS A 466 -22.41 -41.03 28.54
CA LYS A 466 -21.41 -40.50 29.50
C LYS A 466 -21.74 -39.04 29.87
N ILE A 467 -22.96 -38.85 30.36
CA ILE A 467 -23.41 -37.55 30.84
C ILE A 467 -23.14 -37.47 32.34
N ASP A 468 -21.96 -37.06 32.67
CA ASP A 468 -21.80 -36.09 33.75
C ASP A 468 -21.24 -34.85 33.04
N GLY A 469 -22.01 -33.83 32.97
CA GLY A 469 -21.82 -32.68 32.08
C GLY A 469 -20.39 -32.16 32.05
N LEU A 470 -20.07 -31.35 31.08
CA LEU A 470 -19.13 -30.22 31.22
C LEU A 470 -19.73 -29.28 32.30
N GLY A 471 -20.27 -29.90 33.35
CA GLY A 471 -20.77 -29.30 34.54
C GLY A 471 -19.56 -28.97 35.40
N THR A 472 -19.46 -27.74 35.61
CA THR A 472 -19.04 -26.98 36.79
C THR A 472 -17.69 -27.27 37.45
N ASP A 473 -17.08 -28.48 37.39
CA ASP A 473 -15.91 -28.81 38.20
C ASP A 473 -14.71 -29.45 37.42
N THR A 474 -14.79 -29.59 36.09
CA THR A 474 -13.62 -30.04 35.35
C THR A 474 -12.66 -28.87 35.15
N ALA A 475 -11.62 -28.85 35.95
CA ALA A 475 -10.54 -27.89 35.80
C ALA A 475 -10.07 -27.84 34.35
N LEU A 476 -9.86 -26.65 33.83
CA LEU A 476 -9.34 -26.37 32.46
C LEU A 476 -8.17 -27.30 32.11
N THR A 477 -7.33 -27.59 33.10
CA THR A 477 -6.18 -28.47 33.04
C THR A 477 -6.50 -29.94 32.73
N SER A 478 -7.70 -30.42 33.06
CA SER A 478 -8.09 -31.82 32.80
C SER A 478 -8.64 -32.05 31.38
N VAL A 479 -9.14 -31.00 30.71
CA VAL A 479 -9.73 -31.08 29.36
C VAL A 479 -8.68 -30.78 28.28
N LEU A 480 -7.76 -29.86 28.56
CA LEU A 480 -6.76 -29.37 27.60
C LEU A 480 -5.92 -30.50 26.94
N PRO A 481 -5.43 -31.53 27.68
CA PRO A 481 -4.63 -32.62 27.08
C PRO A 481 -5.42 -33.46 26.06
N PHE A 482 -6.75 -33.51 26.19
CA PHE A 482 -7.62 -34.31 25.32
C PHE A 482 -8.24 -33.55 24.17
N MET A 483 -8.00 -32.23 24.10
CA MET A 483 -8.56 -31.37 23.03
C MET A 483 -8.22 -31.85 21.61
N PRO A 484 -6.99 -32.31 21.30
CA PRO A 484 -6.68 -32.84 19.95
C PRO A 484 -7.58 -34.03 19.59
N LEU A 485 -7.84 -34.93 20.54
CA LEU A 485 -8.69 -36.11 20.33
C LEU A 485 -10.16 -35.69 20.09
N TYR A 486 -10.69 -34.77 20.88
CA TYR A 486 -12.03 -34.23 20.67
C TYR A 486 -12.16 -33.50 19.34
N LEU A 487 -11.12 -32.78 18.91
CA LEU A 487 -11.10 -32.11 17.61
C LEU A 487 -11.16 -33.12 16.45
N VAL A 488 -10.36 -34.18 16.52
CA VAL A 488 -10.38 -35.26 15.51
C VAL A 488 -11.75 -35.91 15.45
N GLN A 489 -12.36 -36.23 16.61
CA GLN A 489 -13.71 -36.80 16.67
C GLN A 489 -14.77 -35.87 16.07
N ALA A 490 -14.70 -34.58 16.38
CA ALA A 490 -15.59 -33.58 15.82
C ALA A 490 -15.42 -33.42 14.30
N MET A 491 -14.20 -33.48 13.80
CA MET A 491 -13.89 -33.45 12.37
C MET A 491 -14.48 -34.67 11.65
N ILE A 492 -14.37 -35.86 12.24
CA ILE A 492 -15.00 -37.09 11.69
C ILE A 492 -16.52 -36.96 11.65
N ALA A 493 -17.11 -36.32 12.67
CA ALA A 493 -18.57 -36.16 12.79
C ALA A 493 -19.16 -35.03 11.91
N SER A 494 -18.33 -34.09 11.43
CA SER A 494 -18.82 -32.92 10.72
C SER A 494 -17.93 -32.46 9.58
N ILE A 495 -18.42 -32.64 8.36
CA ILE A 495 -17.76 -32.16 7.15
C ILE A 495 -17.67 -30.62 7.12
N SER A 496 -18.66 -29.91 7.68
CA SER A 496 -18.64 -28.45 7.73
C SER A 496 -17.52 -27.91 8.60
N LEU A 497 -17.19 -28.56 9.73
CA LEU A 497 -16.05 -28.21 10.56
C LEU A 497 -14.72 -28.46 9.81
N VAL A 498 -14.63 -29.57 9.10
CA VAL A 498 -13.44 -29.88 8.27
C VAL A 498 -13.25 -28.81 7.19
N LEU A 499 -14.33 -28.41 6.50
CA LEU A 499 -14.27 -27.37 5.47
C LEU A 499 -13.88 -26.01 6.05
N MET A 500 -14.41 -25.64 7.21
CA MET A 500 -14.07 -24.36 7.88
C MET A 500 -12.60 -24.32 8.32
N LEU A 501 -12.11 -25.38 8.95
CA LEU A 501 -10.71 -25.47 9.37
C LEU A 501 -9.78 -25.58 8.16
N GLY A 502 -10.16 -26.35 7.13
CA GLY A 502 -9.44 -26.46 5.88
C GLY A 502 -9.34 -25.15 5.13
N ALA A 503 -10.44 -24.39 5.04
CA ALA A 503 -10.46 -23.06 4.43
C ALA A 503 -9.58 -22.05 5.22
N LEU A 504 -9.66 -22.07 6.54
CA LEU A 504 -8.79 -21.24 7.40
C LEU A 504 -7.30 -21.59 7.18
N TYR A 505 -6.97 -22.89 7.20
CA TYR A 505 -5.60 -23.35 6.98
C TYR A 505 -5.08 -22.96 5.58
N ALA A 506 -5.86 -23.23 4.55
CA ALA A 506 -5.50 -22.87 3.18
C ALA A 506 -5.28 -21.34 3.01
N THR A 507 -6.15 -20.53 3.64
CA THR A 507 -6.03 -19.06 3.64
C THR A 507 -4.75 -18.63 4.31
N LEU A 508 -4.41 -19.18 5.47
CA LEU A 508 -3.17 -18.84 6.19
C LEU A 508 -1.92 -19.30 5.45
N LEU A 509 -1.93 -20.47 4.78
CA LEU A 509 -0.83 -20.91 3.91
C LEU A 509 -0.66 -19.98 2.70
N TRP A 510 -1.75 -19.61 2.05
CA TRP A 510 -1.74 -18.70 0.91
C TRP A 510 -1.23 -17.33 1.31
N TYR A 511 -1.62 -16.85 2.47
CA TYR A 511 -1.28 -15.53 2.99
C TYR A 511 0.22 -15.35 3.26
N VAL A 512 0.99 -16.43 3.54
CA VAL A 512 2.42 -16.29 3.84
C VAL A 512 3.17 -15.70 2.65
N ASP A 513 3.73 -14.51 2.84
CA ASP A 513 4.57 -13.84 1.87
C ASP A 513 6.02 -14.38 1.96
N ALA A 514 6.40 -15.20 1.01
CA ALA A 514 7.73 -15.82 0.94
C ALA A 514 8.36 -15.63 -0.47
N VAL A 515 8.03 -14.53 -1.14
CA VAL A 515 8.40 -14.28 -2.55
C VAL A 515 9.91 -14.22 -2.73
N GLU A 516 10.65 -13.65 -1.77
CA GLU A 516 12.11 -13.47 -1.82
C GLU A 516 12.93 -14.78 -1.81
N ARG A 517 12.32 -15.95 -1.69
CA ARG A 517 13.03 -17.22 -1.47
C ARG A 517 13.04 -18.08 -2.74
N PRO A 518 14.12 -18.87 -2.96
CA PRO A 518 14.14 -19.89 -4.02
C PRO A 518 12.94 -20.83 -3.93
N LYS A 519 12.41 -21.31 -5.06
CA LYS A 519 11.13 -22.05 -5.15
C LYS A 519 10.92 -23.10 -4.05
N ILE A 520 11.89 -24.00 -3.82
CA ILE A 520 11.76 -25.06 -2.79
C ILE A 520 11.68 -24.46 -1.38
N ARG A 521 12.56 -23.51 -1.05
CA ARG A 521 12.54 -22.82 0.25
C ARG A 521 11.27 -21.99 0.43
N ARG A 522 10.71 -21.42 -0.64
CA ARG A 522 9.44 -20.70 -0.62
C ARG A 522 8.29 -21.60 -0.16
N TYR A 523 8.12 -22.76 -0.79
CA TYR A 523 7.06 -23.70 -0.41
C TYR A 523 7.24 -24.22 1.03
N LEU A 524 8.48 -24.57 1.41
CA LEU A 524 8.77 -25.01 2.78
C LEU A 524 8.48 -23.90 3.80
N THR A 525 8.86 -22.66 3.50
CA THR A 525 8.56 -21.50 4.38
C THR A 525 7.06 -21.28 4.49
N LYS A 526 6.33 -21.28 3.37
CA LYS A 526 4.86 -21.15 3.38
C LYS A 526 4.22 -22.23 4.24
N PHE A 527 4.63 -23.48 4.06
CA PHE A 527 4.12 -24.59 4.84
C PHE A 527 4.43 -24.44 6.33
N CYS A 528 5.71 -24.25 6.71
CA CYS A 528 6.10 -24.17 8.12
C CYS A 528 5.49 -22.97 8.83
N VAL A 529 5.59 -21.76 8.24
CA VAL A 529 5.12 -20.53 8.86
C VAL A 529 3.59 -20.49 8.88
N GLY A 530 2.93 -20.87 7.79
CA GLY A 530 1.46 -20.93 7.73
C GLY A 530 0.88 -21.96 8.67
N THR A 531 1.51 -23.14 8.78
CA THR A 531 1.09 -24.17 9.75
C THR A 531 1.26 -23.71 11.19
N LEU A 532 2.39 -23.09 11.53
CA LEU A 532 2.61 -22.53 12.88
C LEU A 532 1.60 -21.43 13.20
N HIS A 533 1.30 -20.56 12.26
CA HIS A 533 0.29 -19.52 12.41
C HIS A 533 -1.11 -20.11 12.63
N PHE A 534 -1.48 -21.12 11.83
CA PHE A 534 -2.75 -21.84 11.98
C PHE A 534 -2.85 -22.51 13.36
N LEU A 535 -1.81 -23.26 13.79
CA LEU A 535 -1.79 -23.91 15.09
C LEU A 535 -1.88 -22.92 16.25
N ALA A 536 -1.22 -21.76 16.14
CA ALA A 536 -1.31 -20.70 17.15
C ALA A 536 -2.74 -20.14 17.26
N HIS A 537 -3.41 -19.87 16.12
CA HIS A 537 -4.81 -19.46 16.10
C HIS A 537 -5.74 -20.55 16.63
N LEU A 538 -5.49 -21.81 16.27
CA LEU A 538 -6.26 -22.94 16.75
C LEU A 538 -6.17 -23.07 18.29
N ALA A 539 -4.95 -23.02 18.82
CA ALA A 539 -4.70 -23.06 20.26
C ALA A 539 -5.38 -21.89 21.01
N MET A 540 -5.22 -20.67 20.49
CA MET A 540 -5.83 -19.47 21.06
C MET A 540 -7.36 -19.57 21.08
N MET A 541 -7.96 -19.94 19.96
CA MET A 541 -9.42 -20.03 19.81
C MET A 541 -10.03 -21.05 20.77
N PHE A 542 -9.42 -22.22 20.93
CA PHE A 542 -9.91 -23.24 21.87
C PHE A 542 -9.66 -22.85 23.34
N THR A 543 -8.51 -22.24 23.65
CA THR A 543 -8.23 -21.73 25.01
C THR A 543 -9.26 -20.68 25.41
N LEU A 544 -9.54 -19.71 24.52
CA LEU A 544 -10.57 -18.70 24.77
C LEU A 544 -11.97 -19.30 24.90
N SER A 545 -12.30 -20.28 24.07
CA SER A 545 -13.59 -21.00 24.16
C SER A 545 -13.78 -21.66 25.50
N LEU A 546 -12.77 -22.38 26.01
CA LEU A 546 -12.82 -22.99 27.34
C LEU A 546 -12.94 -21.94 28.46
N LEU A 547 -12.19 -20.83 28.33
CA LEU A 547 -12.28 -19.73 29.28
C LEU A 547 -13.69 -19.12 29.32
N VAL A 548 -14.28 -18.87 28.15
CA VAL A 548 -15.64 -18.29 28.05
C VAL A 548 -16.69 -19.24 28.64
N VAL A 549 -16.59 -20.54 28.36
CA VAL A 549 -17.48 -21.54 28.97
C VAL A 549 -17.33 -21.57 30.49
N SER A 550 -16.09 -21.54 31.01
CA SER A 550 -15.82 -21.49 32.44
C SER A 550 -16.42 -20.23 33.10
N LEU A 551 -16.19 -19.05 32.52
CA LEU A 551 -16.74 -17.79 33.01
C LEU A 551 -18.27 -17.80 32.99
N ASN A 552 -18.87 -18.31 31.92
CA ASN A 552 -20.31 -18.40 31.79
C ASN A 552 -20.91 -19.30 32.87
N ASN A 553 -20.29 -20.44 33.17
CA ASN A 553 -20.69 -21.34 34.23
C ASN A 553 -20.60 -20.68 35.64
N GLN A 554 -19.54 -19.92 35.89
CA GLN A 554 -19.37 -19.19 37.15
C GLN A 554 -20.40 -18.08 37.33
N MET A 555 -20.81 -17.38 36.27
CA MET A 555 -21.78 -16.30 36.32
C MET A 555 -23.21 -16.82 36.47
N THR A 556 -23.56 -17.92 35.80
CA THR A 556 -24.94 -18.44 35.78
C THR A 556 -25.26 -19.33 36.99
N GLY A 557 -24.28 -20.02 37.57
CA GLY A 557 -24.49 -20.95 38.68
C GLY A 557 -25.17 -20.35 39.91
N PRO A 558 -24.83 -19.15 40.39
CA PRO A 558 -25.56 -18.50 41.52
C PRO A 558 -27.01 -18.17 41.17
N ILE A 559 -27.28 -17.75 39.93
CA ILE A 559 -28.61 -17.39 39.43
C ILE A 559 -29.48 -18.65 39.33
N GLU A 560 -28.96 -19.76 38.83
CA GLU A 560 -29.68 -21.03 38.77
C GLU A 560 -30.04 -21.54 40.15
N ARG A 561 -29.12 -21.51 41.14
CA ARG A 561 -29.39 -21.89 42.48
C ARG A 561 -30.50 -21.04 43.13
N ALA A 562 -30.48 -19.74 42.89
CA ALA A 562 -31.53 -18.84 43.39
C ALA A 562 -32.89 -19.14 42.74
N LEU A 563 -32.92 -19.42 41.45
CA LEU A 563 -34.14 -19.79 40.72
C LEU A 563 -34.66 -21.17 41.17
N ASP A 564 -33.80 -22.17 41.31
CA ASP A 564 -34.17 -23.49 41.79
C ASP A 564 -34.78 -23.40 43.21
N ALA A 565 -34.23 -22.58 44.11
CA ALA A 565 -34.80 -22.32 45.41
C ALA A 565 -36.20 -21.68 45.32
N ILE A 566 -36.42 -20.74 44.41
CA ILE A 566 -37.74 -20.13 44.18
C ILE A 566 -38.73 -21.14 43.62
N TYR A 567 -38.32 -22.00 42.67
CA TYR A 567 -39.17 -23.03 42.08
C TYR A 567 -39.51 -24.12 43.12
N GLN A 568 -38.56 -24.53 43.97
CA GLN A 568 -38.79 -25.48 45.05
C GLN A 568 -39.80 -24.90 46.08
N ALA A 569 -39.61 -23.66 46.53
CA ALA A 569 -40.52 -22.97 47.40
C ALA A 569 -41.96 -22.86 46.81
N ARG A 570 -42.05 -22.65 45.46
CA ARG A 570 -43.32 -22.64 44.76
C ARG A 570 -43.97 -24.02 44.67
N ASP A 571 -43.19 -25.09 44.47
CA ASP A 571 -43.70 -26.46 44.40
C ASP A 571 -44.12 -26.94 45.80
N GLU A 572 -43.46 -26.52 46.88
CA GLU A 572 -43.84 -26.80 48.22
C GLU A 572 -45.15 -26.07 48.59
N GLN A 573 -45.41 -24.89 48.06
CA GLN A 573 -46.71 -24.16 48.28
C GLN A 573 -47.79 -24.62 47.28
N ALA A 574 -47.49 -25.33 46.21
CA ALA A 574 -48.46 -25.80 45.21
C ALA A 574 -49.58 -26.71 45.81
N PRO A 575 -49.29 -27.59 46.78
CA PRO A 575 -50.38 -28.35 47.40
C PRO A 575 -51.38 -27.49 48.11
N ILE A 576 -50.92 -26.46 48.82
CA ILE A 576 -51.82 -25.54 49.59
C ILE A 576 -52.70 -24.73 48.64
N VAL A 577 -52.11 -24.22 47.54
CA VAL A 577 -52.88 -23.48 46.52
C VAL A 577 -53.80 -24.40 45.69
N ARG A 578 -53.46 -25.66 45.50
CA ARG A 578 -54.37 -26.66 44.92
C ARG A 578 -55.55 -26.99 45.82
N GLU A 579 -55.31 -27.11 47.09
CA GLU A 579 -56.36 -27.37 48.09
C GLU A 579 -57.37 -26.21 48.15
N VAL A 580 -56.92 -24.97 48.17
CA VAL A 580 -57.76 -23.76 48.14
C VAL A 580 -58.51 -23.62 46.78
N ILE A 581 -57.91 -24.00 45.64
CA ILE A 581 -58.58 -23.96 44.36
C ILE A 581 -59.56 -25.13 44.18
N GLN A 582 -59.29 -26.30 44.80
CA GLN A 582 -60.20 -27.44 44.76
C GLN A 582 -61.43 -27.20 45.57
N GLU A 583 -61.31 -26.56 46.71
CA GLU A 583 -62.49 -26.18 47.56
C GLU A 583 -63.36 -25.11 46.87
N GLY A 584 -62.74 -24.19 46.05
CA GLY A 584 -63.48 -23.12 45.38
C GLY A 584 -64.15 -23.50 44.06
N LEU A 585 -63.80 -24.64 43.42
CA LEU A 585 -64.22 -25.00 42.05
C LEU A 585 -64.96 -26.33 41.90
N GLU A 586 -65.50 -26.89 43.03
CA GLU A 586 -66.25 -28.14 42.94
C GLU A 586 -67.50 -28.15 41.99
N PRO A 587 -68.13 -27.04 41.65
CA PRO A 587 -69.30 -27.09 40.75
C PRO A 587 -68.94 -27.34 39.20
N LEU A 588 -67.71 -27.38 38.81
CA LEU A 588 -67.31 -27.47 37.37
C LEU A 588 -66.76 -28.83 36.95
N ARG A 589 -66.87 -29.87 37.75
CA ARG A 589 -66.23 -31.19 37.63
C ARG A 589 -66.74 -32.12 36.48
N HIS A 590 -67.65 -31.74 35.65
CA HIS A 590 -68.17 -32.61 34.58
C HIS A 590 -67.48 -32.56 33.22
N ARG A 591 -66.31 -31.90 33.13
CA ARG A 591 -65.51 -31.84 31.85
C ARG A 591 -64.10 -32.40 31.92
N GLN A 592 -63.71 -33.13 33.01
CA GLN A 592 -62.33 -33.64 33.17
C GLN A 592 -62.19 -35.16 33.11
N ALA A 593 -62.88 -35.84 32.17
CA ALA A 593 -62.60 -37.25 31.92
C ALA A 593 -61.38 -37.49 31.02
N ASP A 594 -60.97 -36.48 30.21
CA ASP A 594 -59.83 -36.62 29.27
C ASP A 594 -58.46 -36.27 29.85
N ASP A 595 -58.37 -35.57 30.97
CA ASP A 595 -57.10 -35.21 31.60
C ASP A 595 -56.47 -36.30 32.51
N LYS A 596 -57.24 -37.33 32.89
CA LYS A 596 -56.74 -38.46 33.69
C LYS A 596 -55.80 -39.41 32.91
N ALA A 597 -55.85 -39.42 31.58
CA ALA A 597 -54.93 -40.21 30.78
C ALA A 597 -53.50 -39.65 30.71
N ARG A 598 -53.32 -38.39 31.00
CA ARG A 598 -51.97 -37.75 31.04
C ARG A 598 -51.32 -37.62 32.40
N ALA A 599 -51.98 -38.08 33.44
CA ALA A 599 -51.50 -38.02 34.84
C ALA A 599 -50.48 -39.12 35.21
N GLY A 600 -50.08 -39.96 34.30
CA GLY A 600 -49.14 -41.06 34.48
C GLY A 600 -47.65 -40.75 34.14
N GLU A 601 -47.36 -39.56 33.64
CA GLU A 601 -45.96 -39.18 33.38
C GLU A 601 -45.32 -38.64 34.68
N PRO A 602 -44.14 -39.15 35.05
CA PRO A 602 -43.44 -38.69 36.23
C PRO A 602 -43.20 -37.16 36.16
N PRO A 603 -43.21 -36.43 37.30
CA PRO A 603 -43.07 -34.99 37.36
C PRO A 603 -41.76 -34.44 36.69
N SER A 604 -40.87 -35.33 36.38
CA SER A 604 -39.58 -35.01 35.74
C SER A 604 -39.66 -34.67 34.23
N GLN A 605 -40.85 -34.89 33.58
CA GLN A 605 -40.98 -34.63 32.13
C GLN A 605 -41.86 -33.44 31.76
N ARG A 606 -42.40 -32.69 32.75
CA ARG A 606 -43.01 -31.40 32.42
C ARG A 606 -41.93 -30.46 31.92
N SER A 607 -42.09 -29.95 30.72
CA SER A 607 -41.21 -29.01 30.06
C SER A 607 -40.76 -27.90 31.01
N ARG A 608 -39.61 -28.08 31.68
CA ARG A 608 -38.97 -27.00 32.38
C ARG A 608 -38.67 -25.91 31.35
N PRO A 609 -38.87 -24.62 31.67
CA PRO A 609 -38.37 -23.58 30.80
C PRO A 609 -36.85 -23.81 30.60
N PRO A 610 -36.31 -23.51 29.42
CA PRO A 610 -34.88 -23.71 29.16
C PRO A 610 -34.08 -23.13 30.32
N ALA A 611 -33.12 -23.91 30.84
CA ALA A 611 -32.34 -23.50 31.98
C ALA A 611 -31.74 -22.10 31.71
N VAL A 612 -31.78 -21.22 32.70
CA VAL A 612 -31.24 -19.85 32.55
C VAL A 612 -29.83 -19.86 31.94
N ARG A 613 -29.07 -20.89 32.32
CA ARG A 613 -27.76 -21.17 31.77
C ARG A 613 -27.74 -21.33 30.24
N GLU A 614 -28.72 -22.01 29.65
CA GLU A 614 -28.83 -22.21 28.22
C GLU A 614 -29.15 -20.90 27.49
N VAL A 615 -30.07 -20.11 28.04
CA VAL A 615 -30.45 -18.80 27.46
C VAL A 615 -29.32 -17.79 27.60
N VAL A 616 -28.73 -17.67 28.79
CA VAL A 616 -27.62 -16.75 29.02
C VAL A 616 -26.42 -17.18 28.23
N GLY A 617 -26.10 -18.50 28.17
CA GLY A 617 -25.01 -19.04 27.36
C GLY A 617 -25.17 -18.80 25.87
N PHE A 618 -26.41 -18.93 25.36
CA PHE A 618 -26.70 -18.70 23.96
C PHE A 618 -26.45 -17.26 23.52
N VAL A 619 -26.64 -16.29 24.40
CA VAL A 619 -26.43 -14.86 24.11
C VAL A 619 -25.01 -14.42 24.48
N SER A 620 -24.53 -14.77 25.69
CA SER A 620 -23.25 -14.30 26.21
C SER A 620 -22.05 -14.93 25.53
N TYR A 621 -22.12 -16.23 25.21
CA TYR A 621 -20.99 -16.93 24.56
C TYR A 621 -20.57 -16.30 23.23
N PRO A 622 -21.46 -16.05 22.25
CA PRO A 622 -21.10 -15.35 21.02
C PRO A 622 -20.46 -13.99 21.26
N LEU A 623 -21.07 -13.17 22.11
CA LEU A 623 -20.59 -11.81 22.36
C LEU A 623 -19.20 -11.79 22.99
N ILE A 624 -19.01 -12.58 24.07
CA ILE A 624 -17.73 -12.64 24.77
C ILE A 624 -16.66 -13.27 23.85
N MET A 625 -17.00 -14.34 23.14
CA MET A 625 -16.07 -15.03 22.25
C MET A 625 -15.64 -14.14 21.08
N ILE A 626 -16.55 -13.38 20.49
CA ILE A 626 -16.22 -12.41 19.43
C ILE A 626 -15.32 -11.30 20.00
N MET A 627 -15.61 -10.76 21.18
CA MET A 627 -14.79 -9.72 21.80
C MET A 627 -13.38 -10.21 22.16
N LEU A 628 -13.28 -11.35 22.83
CA LEU A 628 -11.98 -11.92 23.21
C LEU A 628 -11.21 -12.42 21.98
N GLY A 629 -11.90 -13.03 21.01
CA GLY A 629 -11.32 -13.44 19.73
C GLY A 629 -10.81 -12.25 18.92
N ALA A 630 -11.54 -11.14 18.90
CA ALA A 630 -11.09 -9.90 18.28
C ALA A 630 -9.83 -9.37 18.97
N LEU A 631 -9.82 -9.32 20.30
CA LEU A 631 -8.69 -8.80 21.06
C LEU A 631 -7.46 -9.70 20.95
N PHE A 632 -7.57 -10.95 21.38
CA PHE A 632 -6.43 -11.86 21.46
C PHE A 632 -6.06 -12.44 20.11
N GLY A 633 -7.03 -12.84 19.28
CA GLY A 633 -6.77 -13.31 17.92
C GLY A 633 -6.22 -12.22 17.02
N GLY A 634 -6.73 -10.99 17.15
CA GLY A 634 -6.18 -9.82 16.45
C GLY A 634 -4.77 -9.46 16.93
N SER A 635 -4.49 -9.55 18.23
CA SER A 635 -3.12 -9.33 18.76
C SER A 635 -2.16 -10.44 18.31
N LEU A 636 -2.63 -11.69 18.21
CA LEU A 636 -1.84 -12.82 17.68
C LEU A 636 -1.51 -12.60 16.19
N TRP A 637 -2.46 -12.08 15.40
CA TRP A 637 -2.23 -11.68 14.01
C TRP A 637 -1.14 -10.59 13.92
N GLY A 638 -1.23 -9.57 14.75
CA GLY A 638 -0.22 -8.52 14.82
C GLY A 638 1.15 -9.03 15.28
N LEU A 639 1.19 -9.93 16.27
CA LEU A 639 2.43 -10.59 16.72
C LEU A 639 3.06 -11.44 15.60
N TYR A 640 2.23 -12.14 14.83
CA TYR A 640 2.70 -12.86 13.65
C TYR A 640 3.46 -11.93 12.69
N TRP A 641 2.94 -10.75 12.39
CA TRP A 641 3.64 -9.77 11.54
C TRP A 641 4.94 -9.26 12.15
N VAL A 642 4.95 -9.00 13.47
CA VAL A 642 6.18 -8.59 14.16
C VAL A 642 7.26 -9.66 14.01
N LEU A 643 6.92 -10.92 14.29
CA LEU A 643 7.88 -12.03 14.23
C LEU A 643 8.34 -12.31 12.79
N THR A 644 7.41 -12.36 11.84
CA THR A 644 7.74 -12.63 10.44
C THR A 644 8.47 -11.46 9.77
N GLY A 645 8.16 -10.23 10.15
CA GLY A 645 8.87 -9.03 9.68
C GLY A 645 10.31 -8.98 10.20
N ILE A 646 10.52 -9.22 11.50
CA ILE A 646 11.84 -9.14 12.14
C ILE A 646 12.74 -10.30 11.70
N PHE A 647 12.24 -11.54 11.77
CA PHE A 647 13.06 -12.74 11.52
C PHE A 647 13.00 -13.23 10.08
N GLY A 648 11.92 -12.93 9.35
CA GLY A 648 11.66 -13.45 8.02
C GLY A 648 11.68 -12.44 6.90
N ARG A 649 11.65 -11.13 7.18
CA ARG A 649 11.43 -10.04 6.22
C ARG A 649 10.15 -10.19 5.41
N MET A 650 9.12 -10.80 6.03
CA MET A 650 7.83 -11.05 5.43
C MET A 650 6.79 -10.09 6.00
N HIS A 651 5.77 -9.75 5.22
CA HIS A 651 4.63 -8.93 5.63
C HIS A 651 4.95 -7.54 6.18
N SER A 652 6.11 -7.00 5.83
CA SER A 652 6.58 -5.75 6.43
C SER A 652 5.76 -4.54 5.98
N GLU A 653 5.35 -4.49 4.71
CA GLU A 653 4.43 -3.47 4.19
C GLU A 653 3.05 -3.59 4.84
N GLN A 654 2.50 -4.80 4.86
CA GLN A 654 1.19 -5.09 5.45
C GLN A 654 1.14 -4.66 6.91
N ALA A 655 2.20 -4.93 7.66
CA ALA A 655 2.34 -4.54 9.06
C ALA A 655 2.32 -3.01 9.24
N PHE A 656 3.00 -2.27 8.39
CA PHE A 656 3.05 -0.80 8.47
C PHE A 656 1.79 -0.13 7.92
N ALA A 657 1.16 -0.70 6.87
CA ALA A 657 -0.15 -0.28 6.38
C ALA A 657 -1.23 -0.37 7.49
N ALA A 658 -1.16 -1.41 8.33
CA ALA A 658 -2.06 -1.58 9.47
C ALA A 658 -1.89 -0.48 10.53
N LEU A 659 -0.68 -0.01 10.75
CA LEU A 659 -0.36 1.04 11.74
C LEU A 659 -0.73 2.44 11.26
N ARG A 660 -0.79 2.68 9.95
CA ARG A 660 -1.10 4.00 9.35
C ARG A 660 -0.27 5.13 9.94
N ILE A 661 1.06 4.94 9.99
CA ILE A 661 1.98 5.91 10.57
C ILE A 661 2.09 7.12 9.66
N LYS A 662 1.55 8.26 10.08
CA LYS A 662 1.55 9.52 9.34
C LYS A 662 2.82 10.36 9.49
N ASN A 663 3.68 10.01 10.44
CA ASN A 663 4.94 10.69 10.72
C ASN A 663 6.07 10.21 9.78
N TYR A 664 7.26 10.79 9.92
CA TYR A 664 8.45 10.44 9.13
C TYR A 664 8.27 10.70 7.64
N LYS A 665 7.81 11.91 7.31
CA LYS A 665 7.64 12.33 5.91
C LYS A 665 8.94 12.87 5.36
N ASN A 666 9.12 12.73 4.03
CA ASN A 666 10.31 13.20 3.33
C ASN A 666 9.98 13.67 1.92
N PHE A 667 10.83 14.52 1.40
CA PHE A 667 10.84 15.01 0.03
C PHE A 667 12.25 15.47 -0.34
N LEU A 668 12.53 15.69 -1.61
CA LEU A 668 13.83 16.16 -2.07
C LEU A 668 13.72 17.58 -2.60
N ARG A 669 14.77 18.37 -2.35
CA ARG A 669 15.01 19.65 -3.03
C ARG A 669 16.33 19.57 -3.77
N LEU A 670 16.32 19.85 -5.07
CA LEU A 670 17.47 19.78 -5.94
C LEU A 670 17.91 21.20 -6.29
N LYS A 671 19.20 21.45 -6.22
CA LYS A 671 19.85 22.71 -6.61
C LYS A 671 20.81 22.43 -7.75
N ILE A 672 20.59 23.05 -8.89
CA ILE A 672 21.42 22.91 -10.09
C ILE A 672 22.28 24.17 -10.25
N GLU A 673 23.57 23.98 -10.24
CA GLU A 673 24.59 25.02 -10.41
C GLU A 673 25.42 24.74 -11.66
N ALA A 674 26.29 25.68 -12.03
CA ALA A 674 27.08 25.55 -13.27
C ALA A 674 28.00 24.33 -13.28
N ASP A 675 28.47 23.92 -12.10
CA ASP A 675 29.47 22.86 -11.91
C ASP A 675 28.91 21.60 -11.23
N GLN A 676 27.72 21.68 -10.61
CA GLN A 676 27.21 20.58 -9.79
C GLN A 676 25.68 20.57 -9.65
N LEU A 677 25.16 19.39 -9.30
CA LEU A 677 23.84 19.18 -8.77
C LEU A 677 23.95 18.87 -7.27
N THR A 678 23.21 19.57 -6.44
CA THR A 678 23.09 19.25 -5.00
C THR A 678 21.69 18.78 -4.69
N ILE A 679 21.55 17.57 -4.12
CA ILE A 679 20.27 17.01 -3.66
C ILE A 679 20.19 17.13 -2.15
N TYR A 680 19.17 17.80 -1.65
CA TYR A 680 18.86 17.97 -0.24
C TYR A 680 17.73 17.01 0.16
N PRO A 681 18.01 15.89 0.86
CA PRO A 681 16.97 15.01 1.37
C PRO A 681 16.40 15.59 2.68
N LEU A 682 15.14 16.02 2.60
CA LEU A 682 14.46 16.76 3.67
C LEU A 682 13.49 15.84 4.43
N ALA A 683 13.48 15.96 5.75
CA ALA A 683 12.64 15.17 6.65
C ALA A 683 11.74 16.02 7.54
N ILE A 684 10.56 15.46 7.82
CA ILE A 684 9.63 15.90 8.85
C ILE A 684 9.38 14.74 9.79
N ASP A 685 9.95 14.79 11.00
CA ASP A 685 9.81 13.70 11.97
C ASP A 685 8.37 13.56 12.47
N ARG A 686 7.65 14.68 12.61
CA ARG A 686 6.26 14.71 13.10
C ARG A 686 5.38 15.60 12.23
N VAL A 687 4.32 15.01 11.72
CA VAL A 687 3.24 15.72 11.02
C VAL A 687 2.33 16.37 12.06
N PRO A 688 2.03 17.69 11.94
CA PRO A 688 1.06 18.32 12.82
C PRO A 688 -0.29 17.60 12.79
N GLY A 689 -0.83 17.30 13.98
CA GLY A 689 -2.18 16.74 14.09
C GLY A 689 -3.24 17.83 13.88
N ALA A 690 -4.51 17.45 14.01
CA ALA A 690 -5.63 18.39 13.81
C ALA A 690 -5.53 19.68 14.66
N ASP A 691 -4.98 19.57 15.88
CA ASP A 691 -4.80 20.70 16.79
C ASP A 691 -3.54 21.54 16.48
N GLY A 692 -2.70 21.06 15.59
CA GLY A 692 -1.49 21.74 15.14
C GLY A 692 -1.70 22.75 14.03
N TRP A 693 -2.96 22.99 13.62
CA TRP A 693 -3.30 23.90 12.53
C TRP A 693 -4.27 24.98 12.98
N LEU A 694 -4.04 26.22 12.55
CA LEU A 694 -4.85 27.41 12.80
C LEU A 694 -5.41 27.94 11.46
N ASN A 695 -6.57 28.60 11.51
CA ASN A 695 -7.03 29.32 10.34
C ASN A 695 -6.07 30.47 10.02
N ALA A 696 -5.62 30.54 8.77
CA ALA A 696 -4.85 31.67 8.31
C ALA A 696 -5.72 32.94 8.20
N PRO A 697 -5.14 34.15 8.36
CA PRO A 697 -5.82 35.38 7.99
C PRO A 697 -6.27 35.32 6.52
N ARG A 698 -7.42 35.92 6.20
CA ARG A 698 -7.97 35.84 4.85
C ARG A 698 -7.52 37.02 3.98
N GLY A 699 -7.31 36.73 2.68
CA GLY A 699 -7.02 37.76 1.65
C GLY A 699 -5.72 38.54 1.95
N LYS A 700 -5.76 39.87 1.75
CA LYS A 700 -4.59 40.74 1.93
C LYS A 700 -4.01 40.77 3.36
N ALA A 701 -4.77 40.30 4.35
CA ALA A 701 -4.27 40.18 5.74
C ALA A 701 -3.39 38.93 5.96
N ASN A 702 -3.29 38.05 4.98
CA ASN A 702 -2.37 36.89 5.07
C ASN A 702 -0.97 37.37 4.72
N PRO A 703 0.01 37.22 5.64
CA PRO A 703 1.38 37.64 5.38
C PRO A 703 2.12 36.73 4.39
N MET A 704 1.58 35.54 4.09
CA MET A 704 2.20 34.57 3.21
C MET A 704 1.72 34.77 1.76
N PRO A 705 2.63 34.95 0.78
CA PRO A 705 2.24 35.22 -0.61
C PRO A 705 1.41 34.09 -1.24
N HIS A 706 1.68 32.84 -0.89
CA HIS A 706 0.94 31.66 -1.34
C HIS A 706 -0.46 31.53 -0.72
N ASN A 707 -0.82 32.41 0.23
CA ASN A 707 -2.13 32.54 0.83
C ASN A 707 -2.75 31.19 1.30
N PRO A 708 -2.09 30.45 2.21
CA PRO A 708 -2.59 29.18 2.70
C PRO A 708 -3.89 29.36 3.50
N ARG A 709 -4.77 28.37 3.45
CA ARG A 709 -6.00 28.38 4.25
C ARG A 709 -5.76 28.08 5.73
N LEU A 710 -4.78 27.26 6.01
CA LEU A 710 -4.36 26.91 7.37
C LEU A 710 -2.86 27.18 7.52
N VAL A 711 -2.46 27.65 8.70
CA VAL A 711 -1.06 27.83 9.10
C VAL A 711 -0.73 26.91 10.25
N ALA A 712 0.50 26.45 10.32
CA ALA A 712 0.94 25.62 11.42
C ALA A 712 0.99 26.45 12.73
N ALA A 713 0.40 25.90 13.81
CA ALA A 713 0.39 26.54 15.12
C ALA A 713 1.80 26.67 15.72
N ARG A 714 2.70 25.82 15.30
CA ARG A 714 4.15 25.86 15.59
C ARG A 714 4.89 25.60 14.29
N GLN A 715 6.02 26.22 14.11
CA GLN A 715 6.88 25.97 12.95
C GLN A 715 7.14 24.46 12.82
N ILE A 716 6.96 23.93 11.61
CA ILE A 716 7.25 22.52 11.30
C ILE A 716 8.79 22.40 11.25
N ASP A 717 9.35 21.53 12.07
CA ASP A 717 10.80 21.28 12.08
C ASP A 717 11.18 20.45 10.84
N VAL A 718 11.83 21.12 9.90
CA VAL A 718 12.39 20.50 8.69
C VAL A 718 13.90 20.37 8.86
N ARG A 719 14.42 19.17 8.63
CA ARG A 719 15.85 18.89 8.75
C ARG A 719 16.38 18.06 7.59
N LEU A 720 17.69 18.05 7.43
CA LEU A 720 18.33 17.08 6.55
C LEU A 720 18.23 15.67 7.13
N ILE A 721 18.01 14.68 6.25
CA ILE A 721 18.13 13.25 6.57
C ILE A 721 19.61 12.88 6.67
N GLU A 722 20.39 13.36 5.72
CA GLU A 722 21.84 13.20 5.62
C GLU A 722 22.48 14.49 5.04
N ASN A 723 23.79 14.55 4.98
CA ASN A 723 24.47 15.65 4.29
C ASN A 723 24.00 15.77 2.86
N PRO A 724 23.91 16.97 2.29
CA PRO A 724 23.56 17.17 0.90
C PRO A 724 24.40 16.28 -0.03
N ILE A 725 23.75 15.69 -1.00
CA ILE A 725 24.39 14.83 -2.01
C ILE A 725 24.87 15.76 -3.11
N VAL A 726 26.18 15.89 -3.27
CA VAL A 726 26.79 16.69 -4.32
C VAL A 726 27.22 15.77 -5.45
N ILE A 727 26.81 16.09 -6.67
CA ILE A 727 27.13 15.37 -7.90
C ILE A 727 27.77 16.38 -8.85
N GLU A 728 29.06 16.24 -9.08
CA GLU A 728 29.79 17.10 -10.02
C GLU A 728 29.29 16.91 -11.44
N ARG A 729 29.23 17.98 -12.20
CA ARG A 729 28.91 17.92 -13.63
C ARG A 729 30.07 17.27 -14.39
N ASN A 730 29.75 16.38 -15.30
CA ASN A 730 30.78 15.82 -16.20
C ASN A 730 31.04 16.79 -17.37
N ASP A 731 32.18 17.45 -17.34
CA ASP A 731 32.68 18.20 -18.50
C ASP A 731 33.63 17.29 -19.26
N ALA A 732 33.15 16.65 -20.33
CA ALA A 732 33.97 15.80 -21.20
C ALA A 732 35.13 16.53 -21.94
N ALA A 733 35.36 17.80 -21.59
CA ALA A 733 36.35 18.68 -22.24
C ALA A 733 37.68 18.79 -21.49
N SER A 734 37.93 18.04 -20.40
CA SER A 734 39.19 18.09 -19.63
C SER A 734 39.99 16.80 -19.67
N GLY A 735 39.89 16.02 -20.77
CA GLY A 735 40.71 14.84 -20.99
C GLY A 735 41.40 14.87 -22.34
#